data_dd306a19c29c0758210dcd8e22f836be
#
_entry.id   dd306a19c29c0758210dcd8e22f836be
#
_cell.length_a   1.000
_cell.length_b   1.000
_cell.length_c   1.000
_cell.angle_alpha   90.00
_cell.angle_beta   90.00
_cell.angle_gamma   90.00
#
_symmetry.space_group_name_H-M   'P 1'
#
loop_
_entity.id
_entity.type
_entity.pdbx_description
1 polymer ?
#
loop_
_entity_poly.entity_id
_entity_poly.type
_entity_poly.pdbx_seq_one_letter_code
_entity_poly.pdbx_strand_id
1 'polypeptide(L)'
;MYAQILLPLAVGTTFTYTVPPELAARVKPGVRVVVQFGARRYYTGIVTALSNTPPEGAGQLKAVSDVADNTPVVLSAQLKLWQWISSYYMCTQGEVMKAALPSGLKLESETTLLRNDDYVPSAEEPLTPIETDICRVLSADKGYNILAIEKALGQRALMRPIRHLMQLGAVVVRESMTHSFKPRTEAYVRLAPALFTEVALHLTLDALQRAPAQHALFVNYLDMAGVTAAVKLGNAQMLKPVTRHDLCHAPNAATALAALKKRGVLEVYAVETSRLRPSVAERAGQDAPMLDKPLSTEQQRAHDEIVAAFATREVCLLHGVTSSGKTEVYTQLIKETLARGEQVLYLVPEIALTTQLTSRLERVFGSQMGVYHSKFPDAERVEMWQRQLTPEAFPLVVGVRSSLFLPFRRLGLVIVDEEHETSYKQQDPAPRYHARDTAIVMAHQLGAKVLLGTATPAIETYHNALSGKYGLVRMAHRYGGVELPEIVVEDVKELRRKRLMKSPFSPRLATEVRKAIEGGGQAILFQNRRGYAPVLECKACGWTPRCTRCDVSLTYHQRLGKLVCHYCGAQYSVPTQCPACGGTEMRDMGYGTEKIEDEAAKAFPDARMERMDLDTTRSRTAYERIIHRFASGDTNLLIGTQMVTKGLDFDRVQVVGVLNADQMLGQPDFRAYERAYQMMSQVAGRAGRRGSRGLVVVQTKQADNPIIDYVRHSDYEAMYRQQLAERQAFGYPPFSRIISIYLKHRNDAVVDHAARHLAALLRPHFADGMLGPDRPVVARVQMQYIRKIMLKVPLQFTPTSVRRTLLAARDVVHGFDVYKSVTIYFDVE
;
A
#
# COMPACT_ATOMS: atom_id res chain seq x y z
N MET A 1 2.08 24.40 -32.52
CA MET A 1 1.51 23.20 -31.86
C MET A 1 1.31 23.49 -30.37
N TYR A 2 0.19 23.02 -29.80
CA TYR A 2 -0.16 23.21 -28.39
C TYR A 2 -0.30 21.84 -27.70
N ALA A 3 0.14 21.73 -26.45
CA ALA A 3 0.03 20.52 -25.66
C ALA A 3 -0.85 20.76 -24.43
N GLN A 4 -1.82 19.89 -24.20
CA GLN A 4 -2.54 19.83 -22.93
C GLN A 4 -1.73 18.98 -21.95
N ILE A 5 -1.40 19.54 -20.81
CA ILE A 5 -0.50 18.94 -19.83
C ILE A 5 -1.22 18.76 -18.50
N LEU A 6 -1.20 17.54 -17.98
CA LEU A 6 -1.67 17.18 -16.67
C LEU A 6 -0.52 17.32 -15.65
N LEU A 7 -0.75 18.12 -14.62
CA LEU A 7 0.21 18.33 -13.54
C LEU A 7 -0.19 17.54 -12.27
N PRO A 8 0.76 17.12 -11.42
CA PRO A 8 0.48 16.38 -10.17
C PRO A 8 -0.06 17.29 -9.06
N LEU A 9 -1.00 18.15 -9.40
CA LEU A 9 -1.59 19.15 -8.52
C LEU A 9 -3.10 18.89 -8.31
N ALA A 10 -3.62 19.27 -7.15
CA ALA A 10 -5.06 19.18 -6.84
C ALA A 10 -5.86 20.32 -7.52
N VAL A 11 -5.69 20.47 -8.83
CA VAL A 11 -6.40 21.47 -9.67
C VAL A 11 -7.27 20.76 -10.69
N GLY A 12 -8.44 21.32 -10.94
CA GLY A 12 -9.51 20.65 -11.70
C GLY A 12 -9.31 20.55 -13.19
N THR A 13 -8.24 21.14 -13.77
CA THR A 13 -8.04 21.28 -15.22
C THR A 13 -6.65 20.83 -15.66
N THR A 14 -6.53 20.45 -16.93
CA THR A 14 -5.26 20.40 -17.64
C THR A 14 -4.85 21.81 -18.08
N PHE A 15 -3.56 22.03 -18.28
CA PHE A 15 -3.02 23.33 -18.69
C PHE A 15 -2.47 23.24 -20.11
N THR A 16 -2.73 24.27 -20.92
CA THR A 16 -2.23 24.34 -22.29
C THR A 16 -0.92 25.11 -22.34
N TYR A 17 0.06 24.53 -23.03
CA TYR A 17 1.37 25.12 -23.27
C TYR A 17 1.67 25.12 -24.76
N THR A 18 2.47 26.07 -25.23
CA THR A 18 3.04 26.04 -26.56
C THR A 18 4.17 25.02 -26.62
N VAL A 19 4.31 24.37 -27.77
CA VAL A 19 5.42 23.42 -27.98
C VAL A 19 6.40 24.07 -28.95
N PRO A 20 7.66 24.32 -28.51
CA PRO A 20 8.72 24.81 -29.34
C PRO A 20 8.96 23.87 -30.55
N PRO A 21 9.28 24.40 -31.75
CA PRO A 21 9.49 23.58 -32.94
C PRO A 21 10.53 22.46 -32.77
N GLU A 22 11.62 22.75 -32.04
CA GLU A 22 12.69 21.80 -31.73
C GLU A 22 12.26 20.63 -30.86
N LEU A 23 11.19 20.80 -30.07
CA LEU A 23 10.65 19.75 -29.20
C LEU A 23 9.45 19.02 -29.85
N ALA A 24 8.92 19.52 -30.94
CA ALA A 24 7.68 19.05 -31.53
C ALA A 24 7.67 17.55 -31.88
N ALA A 25 8.80 17.01 -32.36
CA ALA A 25 8.92 15.60 -32.73
C ALA A 25 8.90 14.66 -31.51
N ARG A 26 9.32 15.15 -30.33
CA ARG A 26 9.42 14.37 -29.07
C ARG A 26 8.16 14.47 -28.22
N VAL A 27 7.38 15.55 -28.35
CA VAL A 27 6.14 15.75 -27.56
C VAL A 27 5.03 14.89 -28.13
N LYS A 28 4.64 13.86 -27.38
CA LYS A 28 3.56 12.91 -27.73
C LYS A 28 2.68 12.65 -26.49
N PRO A 29 1.40 12.29 -26.66
CA PRO A 29 0.57 11.89 -25.53
C PRO A 29 1.23 10.77 -24.70
N GLY A 30 1.22 10.90 -23.37
CA GLY A 30 1.86 9.98 -22.43
C GLY A 30 3.33 10.26 -22.10
N VAL A 31 3.98 11.20 -22.79
CA VAL A 31 5.36 11.62 -22.51
C VAL A 31 5.37 12.60 -21.35
N ARG A 32 6.42 12.54 -20.53
CA ARG A 32 6.67 13.55 -19.48
C ARG A 32 7.35 14.78 -20.08
N VAL A 33 6.84 15.93 -19.71
CA VAL A 33 7.41 17.22 -20.08
C VAL A 33 7.64 18.08 -18.85
N VAL A 34 8.64 18.92 -18.93
CA VAL A 34 8.96 19.92 -17.91
C VAL A 34 8.30 21.24 -18.30
N VAL A 35 7.49 21.78 -17.39
CA VAL A 35 6.79 23.04 -17.62
C VAL A 35 6.84 23.95 -16.41
N GLN A 36 6.87 25.24 -16.63
CA GLN A 36 6.77 26.24 -15.59
C GLN A 36 5.30 26.49 -15.23
N PHE A 37 4.95 26.30 -13.95
CA PHE A 37 3.64 26.61 -13.39
C PHE A 37 3.73 27.72 -12.33
N GLY A 38 2.91 28.76 -12.47
CA GLY A 38 3.06 29.96 -11.64
C GLY A 38 4.31 30.77 -12.01
N ALA A 39 4.80 31.60 -11.10
CA ALA A 39 5.91 32.52 -11.39
C ALA A 39 7.29 31.86 -11.44
N ARG A 40 7.53 30.80 -10.62
CA ARG A 40 8.89 30.26 -10.41
C ARG A 40 9.01 28.75 -10.34
N ARG A 41 7.90 27.98 -10.29
CA ARG A 41 7.97 26.54 -10.07
C ARG A 41 7.91 25.76 -11.37
N TYR A 42 8.76 24.75 -11.48
CA TYR A 42 8.73 23.77 -12.54
C TYR A 42 8.15 22.46 -12.06
N TYR A 43 7.35 21.85 -12.92
CA TYR A 43 6.74 20.55 -12.65
C TYR A 43 6.93 19.63 -13.84
N THR A 44 7.07 18.35 -13.55
CA THR A 44 6.90 17.33 -14.58
C THR A 44 5.41 17.06 -14.77
N GLY A 45 4.92 17.32 -15.96
CA GLY A 45 3.56 17.01 -16.37
C GLY A 45 3.52 15.90 -17.41
N ILE A 46 2.35 15.29 -17.58
CA ILE A 46 2.07 14.32 -18.64
C ILE A 46 1.30 15.01 -19.76
N VAL A 47 1.77 14.86 -20.99
CA VAL A 47 1.02 15.31 -22.18
C VAL A 47 -0.22 14.43 -22.34
N THR A 48 -1.40 15.01 -22.31
CA THR A 48 -2.67 14.28 -22.47
C THR A 48 -3.24 14.37 -23.89
N ALA A 49 -3.06 15.51 -24.54
CA ALA A 49 -3.51 15.74 -25.91
C ALA A 49 -2.66 16.80 -26.61
N LEU A 50 -2.68 16.81 -27.92
CA LEU A 50 -2.04 17.80 -28.79
C LEU A 50 -3.10 18.48 -29.68
N SER A 51 -2.91 19.76 -29.95
CA SER A 51 -3.75 20.54 -30.85
C SER A 51 -2.89 21.48 -31.72
N ASN A 52 -3.35 21.76 -32.90
CA ASN A 52 -2.75 22.78 -33.75
C ASN A 52 -3.43 24.16 -33.63
N THR A 53 -4.61 24.19 -32.96
CA THR A 53 -5.37 25.42 -32.72
C THR A 53 -5.16 25.87 -31.27
N PRO A 54 -4.94 27.14 -30.98
CA PRO A 54 -4.90 27.69 -29.65
C PRO A 54 -6.29 27.55 -29.00
N PRO A 55 -6.35 27.40 -27.66
CA PRO A 55 -7.63 27.42 -26.97
C PRO A 55 -8.27 28.81 -27.04
N GLU A 56 -9.60 28.83 -27.09
CA GLU A 56 -10.36 30.09 -27.11
C GLU A 56 -10.07 30.92 -25.85
N GLY A 57 -9.82 32.23 -26.04
CA GLY A 57 -9.53 33.15 -24.93
C GLY A 57 -8.15 32.99 -24.29
N ALA A 58 -7.23 32.26 -24.91
CA ALA A 58 -5.88 32.10 -24.41
C ALA A 58 -5.10 33.41 -24.45
N GLY A 59 -4.72 33.92 -23.28
CA GLY A 59 -3.67 34.96 -23.20
C GLY A 59 -2.30 34.38 -23.58
N GLN A 60 -1.21 35.02 -23.14
CA GLN A 60 0.14 34.54 -23.42
C GLN A 60 0.40 33.19 -22.79
N LEU A 61 0.43 32.12 -23.60
CA LEU A 61 0.73 30.75 -23.15
C LEU A 61 2.23 30.58 -22.93
N LYS A 62 2.59 29.88 -21.84
CA LYS A 62 3.97 29.47 -21.59
C LYS A 62 4.35 28.32 -22.51
N ALA A 63 5.64 28.19 -22.77
CA ALA A 63 6.19 27.10 -23.55
C ALA A 63 6.57 25.88 -22.67
N VAL A 64 6.57 24.69 -23.27
CA VAL A 64 7.21 23.50 -22.75
C VAL A 64 8.71 23.77 -22.65
N SER A 65 9.31 23.56 -21.47
CA SER A 65 10.72 23.84 -21.25
C SER A 65 11.62 22.72 -21.71
N ASP A 66 11.22 21.45 -21.52
CA ASP A 66 11.97 20.26 -21.95
C ASP A 66 11.06 19.04 -22.01
N VAL A 67 11.54 17.98 -22.67
CA VAL A 67 10.90 16.67 -22.79
C VAL A 67 11.76 15.63 -22.08
N ALA A 68 11.23 15.05 -20.99
CA ALA A 68 11.98 14.14 -20.14
C ALA A 68 12.13 12.71 -20.73
N ASP A 69 11.27 12.33 -21.67
CA ASP A 69 11.24 10.97 -22.23
C ASP A 69 11.25 10.97 -23.76
N ASN A 70 11.82 9.93 -24.34
CA ASN A 70 11.76 9.71 -25.80
C ASN A 70 10.52 8.90 -26.22
N THR A 71 9.93 8.15 -25.29
CA THR A 71 8.75 7.30 -25.51
C THR A 71 7.71 7.56 -24.42
N PRO A 72 6.42 7.32 -24.68
CA PRO A 72 5.37 7.48 -23.67
C PRO A 72 5.64 6.63 -22.42
N VAL A 73 5.60 7.26 -21.26
CA VAL A 73 5.72 6.63 -19.94
C VAL A 73 4.35 6.25 -19.39
N VAL A 74 3.30 6.88 -19.88
CA VAL A 74 1.90 6.60 -19.55
C VAL A 74 1.15 6.23 -20.82
N LEU A 75 0.47 5.09 -20.79
CA LEU A 75 -0.31 4.60 -21.93
C LEU A 75 -1.65 5.33 -22.03
N SER A 76 -2.23 5.39 -23.22
CA SER A 76 -3.55 6.00 -23.45
C SER A 76 -4.66 5.35 -22.61
N ALA A 77 -4.61 4.04 -22.39
CA ALA A 77 -5.53 3.32 -21.52
C ALA A 77 -5.44 3.79 -20.06
N GLN A 78 -4.24 4.06 -19.56
CA GLN A 78 -4.05 4.61 -18.22
C GLN A 78 -4.65 6.02 -18.09
N LEU A 79 -4.48 6.88 -19.09
CA LEU A 79 -5.08 8.23 -19.09
C LEU A 79 -6.61 8.15 -19.05
N LYS A 80 -7.22 7.24 -19.81
CA LYS A 80 -8.67 6.99 -19.76
C LYS A 80 -9.12 6.51 -18.38
N LEU A 81 -8.37 5.59 -17.78
CA LEU A 81 -8.65 5.10 -16.44
C LEU A 81 -8.53 6.22 -15.40
N TRP A 82 -7.49 7.07 -15.47
CA TRP A 82 -7.32 8.21 -14.58
C TRP A 82 -8.45 9.23 -14.70
N GLN A 83 -8.92 9.46 -15.90
CA GLN A 83 -10.09 10.31 -16.14
C GLN A 83 -11.34 9.72 -15.51
N TRP A 84 -11.56 8.41 -15.64
CA TRP A 84 -12.69 7.73 -15.02
C TRP A 84 -12.60 7.79 -13.48
N ILE A 85 -11.44 7.48 -12.88
CA ILE A 85 -11.22 7.58 -11.44
C ILE A 85 -11.52 8.99 -10.94
N SER A 86 -10.99 10.02 -11.62
CA SER A 86 -11.25 11.42 -11.29
C SER A 86 -12.75 11.77 -11.31
N SER A 87 -13.44 11.29 -12.33
CA SER A 87 -14.87 11.57 -12.51
C SER A 87 -15.73 10.82 -11.49
N TYR A 88 -15.49 9.54 -11.29
CA TYR A 88 -16.28 8.68 -10.40
C TYR A 88 -16.06 9.00 -8.93
N TYR A 89 -14.78 9.09 -8.50
CA TYR A 89 -14.42 9.33 -7.10
C TYR A 89 -14.29 10.82 -6.74
N MET A 90 -14.72 11.73 -7.65
CA MET A 90 -14.82 13.18 -7.42
C MET A 90 -13.52 13.80 -6.91
N CYS A 91 -12.40 13.41 -7.52
CA CYS A 91 -11.09 14.00 -7.28
C CYS A 91 -10.55 14.63 -8.57
N THR A 92 -9.40 15.26 -8.51
CA THR A 92 -8.75 15.82 -9.69
C THR A 92 -7.88 14.78 -10.40
N GLN A 93 -7.70 14.92 -11.71
CA GLN A 93 -6.78 14.04 -12.45
C GLN A 93 -5.34 14.17 -11.97
N GLY A 94 -4.92 15.36 -11.50
CA GLY A 94 -3.61 15.57 -10.91
C GLY A 94 -3.39 14.76 -9.61
N GLU A 95 -4.43 14.62 -8.78
CA GLU A 95 -4.38 13.73 -7.61
C GLU A 95 -4.26 12.26 -8.01
N VAL A 96 -4.96 11.85 -9.09
CA VAL A 96 -4.83 10.49 -9.63
C VAL A 96 -3.42 10.25 -10.17
N MET A 97 -2.88 11.17 -10.96
CA MET A 97 -1.49 11.12 -11.44
C MET A 97 -0.50 11.01 -10.29
N LYS A 98 -0.70 11.80 -9.23
CA LYS A 98 0.16 11.79 -8.05
C LYS A 98 0.15 10.43 -7.33
N ALA A 99 -0.99 9.77 -7.26
CA ALA A 99 -1.13 8.45 -6.65
C ALA A 99 -0.60 7.31 -7.55
N ALA A 100 -0.78 7.44 -8.86
CA ALA A 100 -0.43 6.43 -9.85
C ALA A 100 1.07 6.33 -10.08
N LEU A 101 1.74 7.45 -10.35
CA LEU A 101 3.15 7.46 -10.70
C LEU A 101 4.06 7.28 -9.46
N PRO A 102 5.12 6.46 -9.54
CA PRO A 102 6.22 6.47 -8.58
C PRO A 102 6.84 7.87 -8.44
N SER A 103 7.40 8.19 -7.26
CA SER A 103 7.94 9.54 -7.01
C SER A 103 9.11 9.87 -7.95
N GLY A 104 9.96 8.88 -8.27
CA GLY A 104 11.08 9.07 -9.20
C GLY A 104 10.67 9.36 -10.64
N LEU A 105 9.41 9.18 -11.00
CA LEU A 105 8.87 9.62 -12.30
C LEU A 105 8.20 11.00 -12.22
N LYS A 106 8.08 11.59 -11.03
CA LYS A 106 7.55 12.93 -10.79
C LYS A 106 8.70 13.84 -10.39
N LEU A 107 9.28 14.54 -11.35
CA LEU A 107 10.29 15.55 -11.06
C LEU A 107 9.55 16.82 -10.59
N GLU A 108 9.85 17.27 -9.40
CA GLU A 108 9.40 18.55 -8.86
C GLU A 108 10.66 19.41 -8.66
N SER A 109 10.56 20.71 -8.95
CA SER A 109 11.64 21.62 -8.58
C SER A 109 11.69 21.69 -7.05
N GLU A 110 12.80 21.29 -6.45
CA GLU A 110 13.05 21.59 -5.06
C GLU A 110 13.61 23.01 -4.94
N THR A 111 12.96 23.80 -4.14
CA THR A 111 13.48 25.11 -3.73
C THR A 111 14.67 24.87 -2.83
N THR A 112 15.85 25.10 -3.34
CA THR A 112 17.08 25.07 -2.57
C THR A 112 17.55 26.50 -2.24
N LEU A 113 18.07 26.66 -1.06
CA LEU A 113 18.62 27.91 -0.56
C LEU A 113 20.13 27.86 -0.68
N LEU A 114 20.72 28.93 -1.20
CA LEU A 114 22.15 29.13 -1.29
C LEU A 114 22.52 30.41 -0.52
N ARG A 115 23.73 30.42 0.03
CA ARG A 115 24.29 31.65 0.59
C ARG A 115 24.72 32.57 -0.56
N ASN A 116 24.45 33.85 -0.43
CA ASN A 116 24.96 34.87 -1.31
C ASN A 116 26.31 35.34 -0.74
N ASP A 117 27.43 35.00 -1.36
CA ASP A 117 28.76 35.37 -0.89
C ASP A 117 29.07 36.84 -1.16
N ASP A 118 28.28 37.53 -2.02
CA ASP A 118 28.42 38.98 -2.27
C ASP A 118 27.66 39.82 -1.23
N TYR A 119 26.93 39.20 -0.31
CA TYR A 119 26.15 39.88 0.73
C TYR A 119 27.09 40.34 1.86
N VAL A 120 27.08 41.66 2.14
CA VAL A 120 27.80 42.25 3.28
C VAL A 120 26.75 42.70 4.32
N PRO A 121 26.81 42.21 5.58
CA PRO A 121 25.91 42.61 6.64
C PRO A 121 25.97 44.12 6.89
N SER A 122 24.80 44.77 6.92
CA SER A 122 24.73 46.20 7.30
C SER A 122 24.83 46.37 8.81
N ALA A 123 25.49 47.43 9.22
CA ALA A 123 25.56 47.81 10.64
C ALA A 123 24.20 48.26 11.20
N GLU A 124 23.27 48.68 10.32
CA GLU A 124 21.93 49.15 10.71
C GLU A 124 20.94 47.97 10.88
N GLU A 125 21.17 46.81 10.23
CA GLU A 125 20.35 45.59 10.35
C GLU A 125 21.24 44.36 10.60
N PRO A 126 21.74 44.16 11.84
CA PRO A 126 22.57 43.01 12.15
C PRO A 126 21.77 41.68 12.10
N LEU A 127 22.38 40.64 11.58
CA LEU A 127 21.79 39.32 11.57
C LEU A 127 21.59 38.77 12.97
N THR A 128 20.45 38.19 13.25
CA THR A 128 20.19 37.46 14.50
C THR A 128 21.10 36.22 14.62
N PRO A 129 21.34 35.70 15.85
CA PRO A 129 22.15 34.48 16.02
C PRO A 129 21.69 33.29 15.14
N ILE A 130 20.38 33.11 15.04
CA ILE A 130 19.77 32.02 14.22
C ILE A 130 19.99 32.23 12.71
N GLU A 131 19.97 33.49 12.26
CA GLU A 131 20.22 33.84 10.85
C GLU A 131 21.71 33.66 10.51
N THR A 132 22.59 33.98 11.42
CA THR A 132 24.02 33.73 11.29
C THR A 132 24.30 32.23 11.20
N ASP A 133 23.65 31.41 12.01
CA ASP A 133 23.80 29.95 11.98
C ASP A 133 23.25 29.37 10.68
N ILE A 134 22.13 29.87 10.16
CA ILE A 134 21.60 29.49 8.84
C ILE A 134 22.61 29.80 7.74
N CYS A 135 23.20 31.02 7.75
CA CYS A 135 24.21 31.41 6.77
C CYS A 135 25.49 30.55 6.85
N ARG A 136 25.86 30.03 8.02
CA ARG A 136 27.00 29.10 8.18
C ARG A 136 26.71 27.72 7.59
N VAL A 137 25.49 27.23 7.69
CA VAL A 137 25.08 25.93 7.13
C VAL A 137 25.00 26.00 5.61
N LEU A 138 24.64 27.15 5.04
CA LEU A 138 24.49 27.36 3.62
C LEU A 138 25.85 27.56 2.92
N SER A 139 25.95 27.04 1.71
CA SER A 139 27.04 27.23 0.77
C SER A 139 26.59 28.01 -0.46
N ALA A 140 27.49 28.70 -1.15
CA ALA A 140 27.17 29.36 -2.42
C ALA A 140 27.00 28.36 -3.57
N ASP A 141 27.72 27.22 -3.51
CA ASP A 141 27.75 26.23 -4.58
C ASP A 141 26.72 25.12 -4.42
N LYS A 142 26.41 24.75 -3.17
CA LYS A 142 25.55 23.64 -2.84
C LYS A 142 24.21 24.12 -2.27
N GLY A 143 23.11 23.83 -2.97
CA GLY A 143 21.78 24.14 -2.49
C GLY A 143 21.33 23.23 -1.34
N TYR A 144 20.68 23.81 -0.34
CA TYR A 144 20.08 23.10 0.80
C TYR A 144 18.56 23.34 0.83
N ASN A 145 17.78 22.28 1.02
CA ASN A 145 16.36 22.45 1.29
C ASN A 145 16.12 22.78 2.77
N ILE A 146 14.96 23.34 3.07
CA ILE A 146 14.61 23.79 4.43
C ILE A 146 14.72 22.67 5.47
N LEU A 147 14.31 21.44 5.12
CA LEU A 147 14.40 20.29 6.02
C LEU A 147 15.85 19.90 6.34
N ALA A 148 16.76 20.04 5.37
CA ALA A 148 18.18 19.79 5.60
C ALA A 148 18.77 20.82 6.55
N ILE A 149 18.35 22.09 6.46
CA ILE A 149 18.78 23.17 7.36
C ILE A 149 18.21 22.95 8.76
N GLU A 150 16.91 22.60 8.88
CA GLU A 150 16.29 22.28 10.16
C GLU A 150 16.97 21.09 10.85
N LYS A 151 17.36 20.07 10.08
CA LYS A 151 18.10 18.91 10.60
C LYS A 151 19.52 19.26 11.05
N ALA A 152 20.22 20.10 10.28
CA ALA A 152 21.59 20.53 10.61
C ALA A 152 21.65 21.40 11.88
N LEU A 153 20.66 22.27 12.06
CA LEU A 153 20.59 23.17 13.22
C LEU A 153 19.85 22.58 14.43
N GLY A 154 19.19 21.42 14.26
CA GLY A 154 18.35 20.82 15.31
C GLY A 154 17.12 21.65 15.70
N GLN A 155 16.76 22.66 14.92
CA GLN A 155 15.66 23.59 15.18
C GLN A 155 14.58 23.48 14.10
N ARG A 156 13.32 23.74 14.48
CA ARG A 156 12.16 23.75 13.59
C ARG A 156 11.63 25.16 13.42
N ALA A 157 10.78 25.36 12.39
CA ALA A 157 10.12 26.64 12.08
C ALA A 157 11.06 27.79 11.65
N LEU A 158 12.06 27.48 10.85
CA LEU A 158 13.06 28.45 10.35
C LEU A 158 12.52 29.39 9.24
N MET A 159 11.25 29.31 8.87
CA MET A 159 10.67 30.09 7.75
C MET A 159 10.74 31.62 7.93
N ARG A 160 10.62 32.12 9.15
CA ARG A 160 10.72 33.59 9.43
C ARG A 160 12.15 34.09 9.21
N PRO A 161 13.18 33.52 9.86
CA PRO A 161 14.58 33.91 9.63
C PRO A 161 15.00 33.76 8.16
N ILE A 162 14.64 32.65 7.52
CA ILE A 162 14.95 32.43 6.10
C ILE A 162 14.32 33.49 5.20
N ARG A 163 13.08 33.87 5.44
CA ARG A 163 12.40 34.95 4.68
C ARG A 163 13.07 36.29 4.87
N HIS A 164 13.50 36.59 6.07
CA HIS A 164 14.23 37.82 6.38
C HIS A 164 15.61 37.84 5.68
N LEU A 165 16.36 36.74 5.73
CA LEU A 165 17.63 36.60 4.99
C LEU A 165 17.45 36.73 3.47
N MET A 166 16.32 36.28 2.94
CA MET A 166 15.99 36.47 1.53
C MET A 166 15.67 37.94 1.21
N GLN A 167 14.99 38.66 2.10
CA GLN A 167 14.69 40.09 1.95
C GLN A 167 15.97 40.94 1.99
N LEU A 168 16.90 40.57 2.85
CA LEU A 168 18.23 41.18 2.94
C LEU A 168 19.17 40.83 1.76
N GLY A 169 18.80 39.84 0.94
CA GLY A 169 19.63 39.35 -0.13
C GLY A 169 20.81 38.46 0.32
N ALA A 170 20.88 38.09 1.60
CA ALA A 170 21.90 37.20 2.15
C ALA A 170 21.75 35.75 1.72
N VAL A 171 20.53 35.37 1.36
CA VAL A 171 20.17 34.03 0.88
C VAL A 171 19.45 34.14 -0.47
N VAL A 172 19.93 33.38 -1.43
CA VAL A 172 19.35 33.28 -2.77
C VAL A 172 18.60 31.96 -2.92
N VAL A 173 17.44 32.02 -3.52
CA VAL A 173 16.65 30.85 -3.88
C VAL A 173 17.09 30.33 -5.25
N ARG A 174 17.53 29.09 -5.30
CA ARG A 174 17.74 28.36 -6.55
C ARG A 174 16.73 27.23 -6.64
N GLU A 175 15.99 27.17 -7.72
CA GLU A 175 15.17 26.02 -8.05
C GLU A 175 16.02 25.04 -8.86
N SER A 176 16.24 23.86 -8.33
CA SER A 176 16.94 22.77 -8.99
C SER A 176 15.98 21.60 -9.21
N MET A 177 16.04 21.01 -10.38
CA MET A 177 15.33 19.77 -10.64
C MET A 177 16.16 18.60 -10.11
N THR A 178 15.64 17.92 -9.11
CA THR A 178 16.26 16.72 -8.57
C THR A 178 15.85 15.52 -9.40
N HIS A 179 16.81 14.92 -10.09
CA HIS A 179 16.63 13.58 -10.64
C HIS A 179 16.66 12.58 -9.48
N SER A 180 15.48 12.11 -9.06
CA SER A 180 15.38 11.18 -7.93
C SER A 180 15.73 9.73 -8.30
N PHE A 181 15.72 9.37 -9.57
CA PHE A 181 16.06 8.03 -10.05
C PHE A 181 17.41 8.03 -10.75
N LYS A 182 18.32 7.18 -10.23
CA LYS A 182 19.56 6.79 -10.91
C LYS A 182 19.55 5.28 -11.07
N PRO A 183 19.80 4.74 -12.26
CA PRO A 183 19.99 3.30 -12.45
C PRO A 183 21.06 2.78 -11.49
N ARG A 184 20.88 1.58 -10.98
CA ARG A 184 21.95 0.92 -10.25
C ARG A 184 23.00 0.47 -11.25
N THR A 185 24.24 0.88 -11.06
CA THR A 185 25.35 0.41 -11.87
C THR A 185 26.26 -0.45 -11.00
N GLU A 186 26.72 -1.55 -11.56
CA GLU A 186 27.75 -2.39 -10.98
C GLU A 186 28.98 -2.32 -11.84
N ALA A 187 30.13 -2.18 -11.21
CA ALA A 187 31.41 -2.07 -11.92
C ALA A 187 31.94 -3.47 -12.23
N TYR A 188 32.12 -3.75 -13.51
CA TYR A 188 32.74 -4.96 -14.03
C TYR A 188 34.13 -4.67 -14.51
N VAL A 189 34.97 -5.72 -14.52
CA VAL A 189 36.32 -5.66 -14.99
C VAL A 189 36.48 -6.55 -16.22
N ARG A 190 37.12 -6.06 -17.25
CA ARG A 190 37.45 -6.83 -18.45
C ARG A 190 38.91 -6.68 -18.84
N LEU A 191 39.42 -7.68 -19.53
CA LEU A 191 40.73 -7.61 -20.15
C LEU A 191 40.76 -6.57 -21.26
N ALA A 192 41.82 -5.78 -21.35
CA ALA A 192 41.99 -4.88 -22.48
C ALA A 192 42.05 -5.68 -23.80
N PRO A 193 41.31 -5.30 -24.85
CA PRO A 193 41.19 -6.08 -26.10
C PRO A 193 42.58 -6.41 -26.72
N ALA A 194 43.54 -5.53 -26.60
CA ALA A 194 44.88 -5.71 -27.12
C ALA A 194 45.64 -6.88 -26.46
N LEU A 195 45.21 -7.36 -25.30
CA LEU A 195 45.88 -8.42 -24.55
C LEU A 195 45.23 -9.80 -24.77
N PHE A 196 44.26 -9.92 -25.68
CA PHE A 196 43.57 -11.20 -25.97
C PHE A 196 44.38 -12.11 -26.92
N THR A 197 45.65 -12.34 -26.56
CA THR A 197 46.56 -13.30 -27.23
C THR A 197 47.49 -13.95 -26.20
N GLU A 198 47.92 -15.20 -26.43
CA GLU A 198 48.84 -15.89 -25.50
C GLU A 198 50.16 -15.14 -25.30
N VAL A 199 50.73 -14.62 -26.37
CA VAL A 199 51.97 -13.85 -26.30
C VAL A 199 51.81 -12.57 -25.45
N ALA A 200 50.72 -11.82 -25.65
CA ALA A 200 50.49 -10.60 -24.91
C ALA A 200 50.24 -10.88 -23.42
N LEU A 201 49.56 -11.96 -23.10
CA LEU A 201 49.31 -12.36 -21.70
C LEU A 201 50.61 -12.74 -21.00
N HIS A 202 51.52 -13.54 -21.63
CA HIS A 202 52.81 -13.92 -21.06
C HIS A 202 53.71 -12.70 -20.84
N LEU A 203 53.84 -11.82 -21.84
CA LEU A 203 54.60 -10.58 -21.71
C LEU A 203 54.07 -9.68 -20.58
N THR A 204 52.74 -9.62 -20.42
CA THR A 204 52.08 -8.84 -19.33
C THR A 204 52.39 -9.46 -17.96
N LEU A 205 52.31 -10.77 -17.82
CA LEU A 205 52.61 -11.50 -16.58
C LEU A 205 54.09 -11.27 -16.18
N ASP A 206 55.01 -11.38 -17.14
CA ASP A 206 56.42 -11.13 -16.90
C ASP A 206 56.71 -9.67 -16.48
N ALA A 207 56.08 -8.71 -17.14
CA ALA A 207 56.20 -7.29 -16.78
C ALA A 207 55.62 -6.96 -15.39
N LEU A 208 54.70 -7.77 -14.87
CA LEU A 208 54.10 -7.61 -13.56
C LEU A 208 54.85 -8.34 -12.43
N GLN A 209 55.86 -9.18 -12.70
CA GLN A 209 56.62 -9.91 -11.66
C GLN A 209 57.20 -8.99 -10.61
N ARG A 210 57.62 -7.76 -11.00
CA ARG A 210 58.15 -6.74 -10.08
C ARG A 210 57.12 -6.00 -9.26
N ALA A 211 55.82 -6.33 -9.43
CA ALA A 211 54.70 -5.72 -8.74
C ALA A 211 53.75 -6.80 -8.18
N PRO A 212 54.12 -7.49 -7.08
CA PRO A 212 53.44 -8.71 -6.61
C PRO A 212 51.93 -8.60 -6.44
N ALA A 213 51.44 -7.48 -5.89
CA ALA A 213 50.00 -7.25 -5.69
C ALA A 213 49.22 -7.12 -7.03
N GLN A 214 49.85 -6.48 -8.04
CA GLN A 214 49.25 -6.35 -9.37
C GLN A 214 49.28 -7.68 -10.11
N HIS A 215 50.36 -8.44 -10.00
CA HIS A 215 50.52 -9.76 -10.57
C HIS A 215 49.47 -10.73 -10.00
N ALA A 216 49.37 -10.80 -8.67
CA ALA A 216 48.39 -11.66 -7.99
C ALA A 216 46.96 -11.33 -8.39
N LEU A 217 46.60 -10.03 -8.45
CA LEU A 217 45.24 -9.61 -8.87
C LEU A 217 44.97 -9.96 -10.34
N PHE A 218 45.93 -9.80 -11.21
CA PHE A 218 45.82 -10.12 -12.63
C PHE A 218 45.64 -11.63 -12.84
N VAL A 219 46.43 -12.48 -12.18
CA VAL A 219 46.32 -13.95 -12.21
C VAL A 219 44.91 -14.36 -11.72
N ASN A 220 44.45 -13.80 -10.60
CA ASN A 220 43.10 -14.07 -10.08
C ASN A 220 42.04 -13.68 -11.11
N TYR A 221 42.16 -12.52 -11.77
CA TYR A 221 41.25 -12.12 -12.82
C TYR A 221 41.28 -13.11 -14.00
N LEU A 222 42.47 -13.55 -14.47
CA LEU A 222 42.60 -14.52 -15.56
C LEU A 222 41.88 -15.84 -15.26
N ASP A 223 41.96 -16.29 -14.02
CA ASP A 223 41.31 -17.52 -13.55
C ASP A 223 39.77 -17.33 -13.46
N MET A 224 39.32 -16.28 -12.77
CA MET A 224 37.89 -15.98 -12.60
C MET A 224 37.19 -15.78 -13.95
N ALA A 225 37.79 -15.04 -14.87
CA ALA A 225 37.23 -14.78 -16.18
C ALA A 225 37.40 -15.95 -17.18
N GLY A 226 38.24 -16.93 -16.85
CA GLY A 226 38.54 -18.05 -17.75
C GLY A 226 39.33 -17.64 -19.00
N VAL A 227 40.17 -16.60 -18.88
CA VAL A 227 40.87 -15.97 -20.03
C VAL A 227 41.77 -16.96 -20.75
N THR A 228 42.52 -17.81 -20.05
CA THR A 228 43.45 -18.76 -20.63
C THR A 228 42.77 -19.74 -21.59
N ALA A 229 41.58 -20.25 -21.21
CA ALA A 229 40.81 -21.14 -22.08
C ALA A 229 40.23 -20.39 -23.29
N ALA A 230 39.70 -19.19 -23.07
CA ALA A 230 39.11 -18.37 -24.12
C ALA A 230 40.14 -17.93 -25.17
N VAL A 231 41.37 -17.57 -24.75
CA VAL A 231 42.45 -17.18 -25.66
C VAL A 231 42.95 -18.38 -26.49
N LYS A 232 43.12 -19.57 -25.88
CA LYS A 232 43.50 -20.80 -26.60
C LYS A 232 42.51 -21.19 -27.69
N LEU A 233 41.24 -20.95 -27.46
CA LEU A 233 40.16 -21.26 -28.42
C LEU A 233 39.87 -20.07 -29.37
N GLY A 234 40.52 -18.91 -29.20
CA GLY A 234 40.30 -17.70 -29.98
C GLY A 234 38.89 -17.11 -29.85
N ASN A 235 38.17 -17.44 -28.77
CA ASN A 235 36.78 -17.08 -28.60
C ASN A 235 36.55 -16.19 -27.35
N ALA A 236 36.47 -14.88 -27.56
CA ALA A 236 36.26 -13.89 -26.48
C ALA A 236 34.87 -13.99 -25.82
N GLN A 237 33.87 -14.63 -26.46
CA GLN A 237 32.53 -14.81 -25.89
C GLN A 237 32.52 -15.83 -24.74
N MET A 238 33.55 -16.62 -24.57
CA MET A 238 33.72 -17.56 -23.47
C MET A 238 34.17 -16.88 -22.16
N LEU A 239 34.56 -15.62 -22.20
CA LEU A 239 34.96 -14.88 -21.00
C LEU A 239 33.77 -14.70 -20.04
N LYS A 240 33.98 -15.11 -18.80
CA LYS A 240 32.99 -14.90 -17.74
C LYS A 240 33.06 -13.45 -17.25
N PRO A 241 31.91 -12.77 -17.02
CA PRO A 241 31.90 -11.44 -16.45
C PRO A 241 32.41 -11.47 -14.99
N VAL A 242 33.36 -10.62 -14.65
CA VAL A 242 33.94 -10.52 -13.31
C VAL A 242 33.56 -9.15 -12.73
N THR A 243 32.90 -9.13 -11.58
CA THR A 243 32.59 -7.86 -10.91
C THR A 243 33.81 -7.29 -10.20
N ARG A 244 33.89 -5.97 -10.10
CA ARG A 244 34.92 -5.32 -9.30
C ARG A 244 34.86 -5.76 -7.83
N HIS A 245 33.67 -6.03 -7.32
CA HIS A 245 33.51 -6.49 -5.95
C HIS A 245 34.16 -7.86 -5.74
N ASP A 246 33.87 -8.83 -6.61
CA ASP A 246 34.41 -10.19 -6.49
C ASP A 246 35.92 -10.23 -6.67
N LEU A 247 36.44 -9.39 -7.55
CA LEU A 247 37.87 -9.31 -7.79
C LEU A 247 38.63 -8.62 -6.65
N CYS A 248 38.02 -7.68 -5.93
CA CYS A 248 38.71 -6.82 -4.96
C CYS A 248 38.39 -7.19 -3.49
N HIS A 249 38.27 -8.48 -3.14
CA HIS A 249 38.10 -8.90 -1.75
C HIS A 249 39.36 -8.82 -0.88
N ALA A 250 40.56 -8.90 -1.47
CA ALA A 250 41.81 -8.89 -0.72
C ALA A 250 42.26 -7.46 -0.33
N PRO A 251 42.95 -7.29 0.78
CA PRO A 251 43.58 -6.01 1.13
C PRO A 251 44.48 -5.49 -0.02
N ASN A 252 44.39 -4.19 -0.31
CA ASN A 252 45.10 -3.51 -1.40
C ASN A 252 44.71 -3.88 -2.84
N ALA A 253 43.73 -4.75 -3.07
CA ALA A 253 43.29 -5.15 -4.41
C ALA A 253 42.73 -3.97 -5.21
N ALA A 254 41.99 -3.05 -4.57
CA ALA A 254 41.50 -1.84 -5.22
C ALA A 254 42.61 -0.93 -5.76
N THR A 255 43.72 -0.80 -5.04
CA THR A 255 44.89 -0.03 -5.46
C THR A 255 45.62 -0.73 -6.61
N ALA A 256 45.73 -2.06 -6.54
CA ALA A 256 46.30 -2.88 -7.61
C ALA A 256 45.48 -2.78 -8.90
N LEU A 257 44.14 -2.82 -8.79
CA LEU A 257 43.24 -2.65 -9.93
C LEU A 257 43.36 -1.27 -10.57
N ALA A 258 43.47 -0.20 -9.75
CA ALA A 258 43.71 1.15 -10.27
C ALA A 258 45.03 1.27 -11.04
N ALA A 259 46.07 0.60 -10.56
CA ALA A 259 47.36 0.55 -11.26
C ALA A 259 47.31 -0.24 -12.56
N LEU A 260 46.63 -1.39 -12.59
CA LEU A 260 46.43 -2.19 -13.80
C LEU A 260 45.55 -1.46 -14.84
N LYS A 261 44.57 -0.69 -14.39
CA LYS A 261 43.78 0.20 -15.24
C LYS A 261 44.66 1.30 -15.87
N LYS A 262 45.50 1.93 -15.06
CA LYS A 262 46.44 2.96 -15.56
C LYS A 262 47.47 2.42 -16.57
N ARG A 263 47.83 1.14 -16.44
CA ARG A 263 48.71 0.44 -17.38
C ARG A 263 48.02 -0.08 -18.63
N GLY A 264 46.71 0.07 -18.74
CA GLY A 264 45.93 -0.43 -19.86
C GLY A 264 45.82 -1.96 -19.90
N VAL A 265 45.98 -2.66 -18.77
CA VAL A 265 45.90 -4.12 -18.66
C VAL A 265 44.45 -4.57 -18.44
N LEU A 266 43.75 -3.90 -17.52
CA LEU A 266 42.34 -4.15 -17.22
C LEU A 266 41.54 -2.86 -17.41
N GLU A 267 40.33 -3.02 -17.92
CA GLU A 267 39.34 -1.94 -18.04
C GLU A 267 38.20 -2.14 -17.04
N VAL A 268 37.80 -1.04 -16.41
CA VAL A 268 36.58 -1.05 -15.53
C VAL A 268 35.47 -0.34 -16.25
N TYR A 269 34.35 -1.01 -16.42
CA TYR A 269 33.17 -0.47 -17.06
C TYR A 269 31.96 -0.68 -16.15
N ALA A 270 30.97 0.19 -16.27
CA ALA A 270 29.75 0.11 -15.50
C ALA A 270 28.65 -0.57 -16.32
N VAL A 271 27.99 -1.54 -15.72
CA VAL A 271 26.80 -2.19 -16.29
C VAL A 271 25.61 -1.81 -15.44
N GLU A 272 24.52 -1.42 -16.06
CA GLU A 272 23.27 -1.23 -15.34
C GLU A 272 22.74 -2.58 -14.86
N THR A 273 22.54 -2.70 -13.55
CA THR A 273 22.03 -3.91 -12.91
C THR A 273 20.64 -3.65 -12.34
N SER A 274 19.77 -4.63 -12.48
CA SER A 274 18.42 -4.56 -11.93
C SER A 274 18.46 -4.56 -10.40
N ARG A 275 17.63 -3.70 -9.79
CA ARG A 275 17.35 -3.72 -8.35
C ARG A 275 16.23 -4.71 -8.03
N LEU A 276 15.49 -5.14 -9.04
CA LEU A 276 14.45 -6.15 -8.89
C LEU A 276 15.11 -7.45 -8.44
N ARG A 277 14.60 -8.02 -7.37
CA ARG A 277 15.19 -9.24 -6.81
C ARG A 277 15.17 -10.36 -7.84
N PRO A 278 16.29 -11.06 -8.05
CA PRO A 278 16.25 -12.29 -8.83
C PRO A 278 15.29 -13.29 -8.20
N SER A 279 14.59 -14.07 -9.01
CA SER A 279 13.67 -15.11 -8.54
C SER A 279 14.38 -16.11 -7.61
N VAL A 280 13.63 -16.81 -6.78
CA VAL A 280 14.18 -17.88 -5.91
C VAL A 280 14.86 -18.95 -6.75
N ALA A 281 14.35 -19.25 -7.94
CA ALA A 281 14.94 -20.19 -8.90
C ALA A 281 16.30 -19.71 -9.41
N GLU A 282 16.43 -18.42 -9.77
CA GLU A 282 17.71 -17.83 -10.19
C GLU A 282 18.76 -17.83 -9.08
N ARG A 283 18.36 -17.69 -7.81
CA ARG A 283 19.28 -17.77 -6.64
C ARG A 283 19.73 -19.18 -6.34
N ALA A 284 18.88 -20.18 -6.61
CA ALA A 284 19.16 -21.58 -6.28
C ALA A 284 19.90 -22.34 -7.40
N GLY A 285 20.06 -21.72 -8.58
CA GLY A 285 20.62 -22.39 -9.75
C GLY A 285 19.79 -23.59 -10.22
N GLN A 286 18.53 -23.64 -9.85
CA GLN A 286 17.64 -24.75 -10.15
C GLN A 286 16.50 -24.27 -11.07
N ASP A 287 16.60 -24.58 -12.33
CA ASP A 287 15.52 -24.49 -13.33
C ASP A 287 14.51 -25.66 -13.21
N ALA A 288 14.19 -26.11 -12.00
CA ALA A 288 13.18 -27.13 -11.83
C ALA A 288 11.81 -26.48 -11.59
N PRO A 289 10.94 -26.40 -12.61
CA PRO A 289 9.55 -26.06 -12.38
C PRO A 289 8.96 -27.09 -11.41
N MET A 290 8.29 -26.61 -10.37
CA MET A 290 7.59 -27.50 -9.45
C MET A 290 6.57 -28.32 -10.25
N LEU A 291 6.58 -29.64 -10.08
CA LEU A 291 5.63 -30.58 -10.69
C LEU A 291 4.22 -30.02 -10.61
N ASP A 292 3.59 -29.87 -11.76
CA ASP A 292 2.20 -29.43 -11.90
C ASP A 292 1.31 -30.42 -11.13
N LYS A 293 0.72 -29.97 -10.04
CA LYS A 293 -0.29 -30.77 -9.35
C LYS A 293 -1.59 -30.66 -10.15
N PRO A 294 -2.14 -31.80 -10.61
CA PRO A 294 -3.42 -31.77 -11.29
C PRO A 294 -4.50 -31.21 -10.37
N LEU A 295 -5.44 -30.48 -10.95
CA LEU A 295 -6.60 -30.00 -10.23
C LEU A 295 -7.43 -31.19 -9.71
N SER A 296 -7.98 -31.07 -8.52
CA SER A 296 -8.98 -32.01 -8.02
C SER A 296 -10.26 -31.89 -8.86
N THR A 297 -11.14 -32.89 -8.77
CA THR A 297 -12.42 -32.89 -9.50
C THR A 297 -13.23 -31.62 -9.26
N GLU A 298 -13.31 -31.14 -8.01
CA GLU A 298 -14.03 -29.91 -7.67
C GLU A 298 -13.33 -28.66 -8.22
N GLN A 299 -12.01 -28.62 -8.18
CA GLN A 299 -11.21 -27.54 -8.74
C GLN A 299 -11.33 -27.47 -10.26
N GLN A 300 -11.28 -28.64 -10.93
CA GLN A 300 -11.47 -28.72 -12.38
C GLN A 300 -12.88 -28.27 -12.79
N ARG A 301 -13.91 -28.71 -12.09
CA ARG A 301 -15.28 -28.25 -12.31
C ARG A 301 -15.37 -26.73 -12.16
N ALA A 302 -14.81 -26.17 -11.09
CA ALA A 302 -14.82 -24.72 -10.86
C ALA A 302 -14.07 -23.97 -11.96
N HIS A 303 -12.93 -24.48 -12.40
CA HIS A 303 -12.17 -23.93 -13.52
C HIS A 303 -13.02 -23.87 -14.79
N ASP A 304 -13.65 -24.99 -15.17
CA ASP A 304 -14.43 -25.11 -16.41
C ASP A 304 -15.66 -24.21 -16.37
N GLU A 305 -16.32 -24.11 -15.21
CA GLU A 305 -17.45 -23.19 -14.97
C GLU A 305 -17.02 -21.71 -15.10
N ILE A 306 -15.80 -21.33 -14.61
CA ILE A 306 -15.27 -19.98 -14.76
C ILE A 306 -15.01 -19.66 -16.23
N VAL A 307 -14.37 -20.58 -16.95
CA VAL A 307 -14.10 -20.42 -18.40
C VAL A 307 -15.41 -20.28 -19.17
N ALA A 308 -16.43 -21.10 -18.87
CA ALA A 308 -17.74 -21.00 -19.48
C ALA A 308 -18.43 -19.65 -19.14
N ALA A 309 -18.33 -19.20 -17.90
CA ALA A 309 -18.87 -17.90 -17.51
C ALA A 309 -18.19 -16.74 -18.26
N PHE A 310 -16.91 -16.80 -18.49
CA PHE A 310 -16.17 -15.79 -19.24
C PHE A 310 -16.53 -15.70 -20.72
N ALA A 311 -17.16 -16.72 -21.29
CA ALA A 311 -17.68 -16.64 -22.65
C ALA A 311 -18.81 -15.60 -22.79
N THR A 312 -19.62 -15.39 -21.75
CA THR A 312 -20.79 -14.50 -21.79
C THR A 312 -20.68 -13.29 -20.85
N ARG A 313 -19.75 -13.30 -19.91
CA ARG A 313 -19.59 -12.26 -18.89
C ARG A 313 -18.13 -11.84 -18.78
N GLU A 314 -17.91 -10.60 -18.37
CA GLU A 314 -16.56 -10.06 -18.14
C GLU A 314 -16.06 -10.35 -16.72
N VAL A 315 -16.98 -10.49 -15.77
CA VAL A 315 -16.68 -10.69 -14.34
C VAL A 315 -17.28 -12.00 -13.85
N CYS A 316 -16.49 -12.77 -13.11
CA CYS A 316 -16.94 -13.99 -12.43
C CYS A 316 -16.57 -13.94 -10.95
N LEU A 317 -17.50 -14.32 -10.07
CA LEU A 317 -17.25 -14.52 -8.65
C LEU A 317 -16.99 -16.00 -8.38
N LEU A 318 -15.82 -16.31 -7.84
CA LEU A 318 -15.49 -17.61 -7.27
C LEU A 318 -15.72 -17.57 -5.76
N HIS A 319 -16.87 -18.03 -5.31
CA HIS A 319 -17.23 -18.19 -3.90
C HIS A 319 -16.79 -19.57 -3.43
N GLY A 320 -15.63 -19.65 -2.78
CA GLY A 320 -15.08 -20.92 -2.29
C GLY A 320 -14.72 -20.84 -0.82
N VAL A 321 -15.10 -21.86 -0.04
CA VAL A 321 -14.75 -21.93 1.37
C VAL A 321 -13.23 -21.79 1.60
N THR A 322 -12.83 -21.43 2.82
CA THR A 322 -11.39 -21.36 3.17
C THR A 322 -10.73 -22.72 2.96
N SER A 323 -9.53 -22.72 2.36
CA SER A 323 -8.78 -23.97 2.02
C SER A 323 -9.47 -24.87 0.98
N SER A 324 -10.37 -24.34 0.14
CA SER A 324 -10.91 -25.09 -1.01
C SER A 324 -9.92 -25.25 -2.16
N GLY A 325 -8.79 -24.52 -2.13
CA GLY A 325 -7.78 -24.55 -3.19
C GLY A 325 -8.06 -23.56 -4.32
N LYS A 326 -8.68 -22.43 -4.04
CA LYS A 326 -8.89 -21.33 -5.01
C LYS A 326 -7.60 -20.94 -5.74
N THR A 327 -6.48 -20.93 -5.03
CA THR A 327 -5.18 -20.53 -5.58
C THR A 327 -4.71 -21.48 -6.70
N GLU A 328 -5.03 -22.77 -6.64
CA GLU A 328 -4.75 -23.73 -7.72
C GLU A 328 -5.55 -23.40 -8.97
N VAL A 329 -6.82 -23.07 -8.80
CA VAL A 329 -7.69 -22.65 -9.92
C VAL A 329 -7.15 -21.35 -10.54
N TYR A 330 -6.72 -20.38 -9.71
CA TYR A 330 -6.08 -19.16 -10.20
C TYR A 330 -4.80 -19.48 -10.98
N THR A 331 -3.96 -20.37 -10.46
CA THR A 331 -2.70 -20.76 -11.10
C THR A 331 -2.93 -21.34 -12.49
N GLN A 332 -3.95 -22.18 -12.66
CA GLN A 332 -4.31 -22.75 -13.96
C GLN A 332 -4.81 -21.66 -14.94
N LEU A 333 -5.70 -20.79 -14.51
CA LEU A 333 -6.20 -19.68 -15.34
C LEU A 333 -5.07 -18.71 -15.73
N ILE A 334 -4.12 -18.45 -14.82
CA ILE A 334 -2.93 -17.64 -15.12
C ILE A 334 -2.11 -18.29 -16.23
N LYS A 335 -1.77 -19.59 -16.11
CA LYS A 335 -1.00 -20.33 -17.12
C LYS A 335 -1.64 -20.25 -18.50
N GLU A 336 -2.93 -20.45 -18.59
CA GLU A 336 -3.68 -20.40 -19.84
C GLU A 336 -3.66 -18.98 -20.44
N THR A 337 -3.78 -17.96 -19.60
CA THR A 337 -3.72 -16.56 -20.06
C THR A 337 -2.33 -16.22 -20.56
N LEU A 338 -1.28 -16.61 -19.83
CA LEU A 338 0.10 -16.41 -20.26
C LEU A 338 0.42 -17.16 -21.55
N ALA A 339 -0.11 -18.38 -21.74
CA ALA A 339 0.07 -19.16 -22.98
C ALA A 339 -0.55 -18.45 -24.21
N ARG A 340 -1.58 -17.60 -24.02
CA ARG A 340 -2.12 -16.75 -25.09
C ARG A 340 -1.27 -15.49 -25.35
N GLY A 341 -0.15 -15.32 -24.62
CA GLY A 341 0.71 -14.13 -24.69
C GLY A 341 0.07 -12.88 -24.09
N GLU A 342 -0.90 -13.05 -23.20
CA GLU A 342 -1.59 -11.99 -22.47
C GLU A 342 -0.99 -11.80 -21.09
N GLN A 343 -1.16 -10.60 -20.51
CA GLN A 343 -0.69 -10.27 -19.18
C GLN A 343 -1.77 -10.55 -18.13
N VAL A 344 -1.33 -10.86 -16.93
CA VAL A 344 -2.20 -11.08 -15.77
C VAL A 344 -1.84 -10.11 -14.65
N LEU A 345 -2.86 -9.48 -14.07
CA LEU A 345 -2.75 -8.74 -12.81
C LEU A 345 -3.42 -9.55 -11.69
N TYR A 346 -2.64 -9.98 -10.71
CA TYR A 346 -3.15 -10.65 -9.52
C TYR A 346 -3.11 -9.71 -8.32
N LEU A 347 -4.27 -9.17 -7.96
CA LEU A 347 -4.44 -8.29 -6.81
C LEU A 347 -4.66 -9.11 -5.53
N VAL A 348 -3.87 -8.77 -4.51
CA VAL A 348 -4.00 -9.35 -3.18
C VAL A 348 -4.10 -8.23 -2.13
N PRO A 349 -4.76 -8.48 -0.98
CA PRO A 349 -4.75 -7.53 0.13
C PRO A 349 -3.31 -7.23 0.60
N GLU A 350 -3.07 -6.00 1.07
CA GLU A 350 -1.71 -5.56 1.43
C GLU A 350 -1.01 -6.49 2.46
N ILE A 351 -1.79 -7.05 3.38
CA ILE A 351 -1.29 -7.98 4.40
C ILE A 351 -1.07 -9.39 3.82
N ALA A 352 -1.84 -9.77 2.80
CA ALA A 352 -1.76 -11.11 2.19
C ALA A 352 -0.59 -11.28 1.22
N LEU A 353 0.09 -10.19 0.81
CA LEU A 353 1.32 -10.25 0.01
C LEU A 353 2.48 -10.75 0.90
N THR A 354 2.31 -11.97 1.40
CA THR A 354 3.29 -12.63 2.27
C THR A 354 4.35 -13.35 1.44
N THR A 355 5.49 -13.60 2.07
CA THR A 355 6.53 -14.45 1.48
C THR A 355 5.99 -15.85 1.13
N GLN A 356 5.03 -16.38 1.86
CA GLN A 356 4.43 -17.69 1.56
C GLN A 356 3.72 -17.70 0.20
N LEU A 357 2.85 -16.71 -0.07
CA LEU A 357 2.15 -16.61 -1.35
C LEU A 357 3.12 -16.33 -2.50
N THR A 358 4.00 -15.34 -2.32
CA THR A 358 4.97 -14.98 -3.37
C THR A 358 5.92 -16.13 -3.67
N SER A 359 6.50 -16.81 -2.67
CA SER A 359 7.38 -17.95 -2.90
C SER A 359 6.66 -19.16 -3.53
N ARG A 360 5.36 -19.33 -3.23
CA ARG A 360 4.55 -20.38 -3.88
C ARG A 360 4.35 -20.08 -5.36
N LEU A 361 4.01 -18.85 -5.73
CA LEU A 361 3.84 -18.44 -7.11
C LEU A 361 5.18 -18.37 -7.86
N GLU A 362 6.26 -17.88 -7.20
CA GLU A 362 7.61 -17.86 -7.76
C GLU A 362 8.11 -19.26 -8.15
N ARG A 363 7.77 -20.29 -7.38
CA ARG A 363 8.10 -21.68 -7.73
C ARG A 363 7.40 -22.18 -9.00
N VAL A 364 6.25 -21.60 -9.35
CA VAL A 364 5.48 -21.99 -10.54
C VAL A 364 5.85 -21.12 -11.74
N PHE A 365 5.97 -19.81 -11.56
CA PHE A 365 6.10 -18.83 -12.65
C PHE A 365 7.52 -18.28 -12.81
N GLY A 366 8.40 -18.50 -11.84
CA GLY A 366 9.82 -18.11 -11.91
C GLY A 366 10.01 -16.65 -12.26
N SER A 367 10.84 -16.40 -13.28
CA SER A 367 11.18 -15.06 -13.79
C SER A 367 10.03 -14.36 -14.54
N GLN A 368 8.95 -15.05 -14.86
CA GLN A 368 7.76 -14.46 -15.49
C GLN A 368 6.94 -13.61 -14.53
N MET A 369 7.19 -13.72 -13.20
CA MET A 369 6.43 -13.02 -12.18
C MET A 369 7.16 -11.79 -11.66
N GLY A 370 6.48 -10.63 -11.70
CA GLY A 370 6.87 -9.42 -11.00
C GLY A 370 6.01 -9.18 -9.77
N VAL A 371 6.62 -8.73 -8.67
CA VAL A 371 5.91 -8.34 -7.45
C VAL A 371 5.93 -6.81 -7.33
N TYR A 372 4.78 -6.20 -7.04
CA TYR A 372 4.66 -4.76 -6.88
C TYR A 372 3.97 -4.37 -5.56
N HIS A 373 4.68 -3.62 -4.73
CA HIS A 373 4.19 -3.20 -3.43
C HIS A 373 4.53 -1.73 -3.13
N SER A 374 3.61 -1.00 -2.51
CA SER A 374 3.80 0.41 -2.14
C SER A 374 4.95 0.67 -1.14
N LYS A 375 5.34 -0.36 -0.36
CA LYS A 375 6.48 -0.30 0.58
C LYS A 375 7.85 -0.56 -0.06
N PHE A 376 7.90 -0.90 -1.34
CA PHE A 376 9.17 -1.05 -2.02
C PHE A 376 9.85 0.31 -2.18
N PRO A 377 11.20 0.35 -2.16
CA PRO A 377 11.94 1.55 -2.49
C PRO A 377 11.46 2.17 -3.79
N ASP A 378 11.40 3.49 -3.85
CA ASP A 378 10.84 4.18 -5.02
C ASP A 378 11.59 3.83 -6.31
N ALA A 379 12.92 3.61 -6.21
CA ALA A 379 13.73 3.19 -7.34
C ALA A 379 13.33 1.83 -7.92
N GLU A 380 12.96 0.83 -7.08
CA GLU A 380 12.44 -0.46 -7.53
C GLU A 380 11.07 -0.30 -8.21
N ARG A 381 10.24 0.61 -7.69
CA ARG A 381 8.92 0.91 -8.27
C ARG A 381 9.05 1.58 -9.64
N VAL A 382 10.02 2.47 -9.82
CA VAL A 382 10.33 3.09 -11.11
C VAL A 382 10.83 2.05 -12.11
N GLU A 383 11.76 1.20 -11.69
CA GLU A 383 12.30 0.13 -12.54
C GLU A 383 11.23 -0.85 -12.99
N MET A 384 10.34 -1.26 -12.08
CA MET A 384 9.18 -2.09 -12.41
C MET A 384 8.25 -1.42 -13.41
N TRP A 385 7.97 -0.12 -13.22
CA TRP A 385 7.16 0.68 -14.17
C TRP A 385 7.79 0.71 -15.56
N GLN A 386 9.09 1.04 -15.63
CA GLN A 386 9.83 1.12 -16.88
C GLN A 386 9.88 -0.23 -17.59
N ARG A 387 10.16 -1.31 -16.86
CA ARG A 387 10.17 -2.68 -17.40
C ARG A 387 8.81 -3.05 -18.01
N GLN A 388 7.70 -2.67 -17.38
CA GLN A 388 6.35 -2.92 -17.92
C GLN A 388 6.07 -2.19 -19.24
N LEU A 389 6.85 -1.19 -19.59
CA LEU A 389 6.78 -0.48 -20.86
C LEU A 389 7.64 -1.13 -21.96
N THR A 390 8.49 -2.08 -21.64
CA THR A 390 9.41 -2.76 -22.58
C THR A 390 8.84 -4.11 -23.06
N PRO A 391 9.45 -4.72 -24.08
CA PRO A 391 9.12 -6.10 -24.48
C PRO A 391 9.36 -7.14 -23.38
N GLU A 392 10.27 -6.87 -22.43
CA GLU A 392 10.62 -7.73 -21.30
C GLU A 392 9.67 -7.52 -20.09
N ALA A 393 8.50 -6.94 -20.32
CA ALA A 393 7.46 -6.78 -19.29
C ALA A 393 7.14 -8.11 -18.61
N PHE A 394 6.93 -8.06 -17.30
CA PHE A 394 6.46 -9.23 -16.58
C PHE A 394 5.05 -9.61 -17.10
N PRO A 395 4.88 -10.84 -17.60
CA PRO A 395 3.56 -11.26 -18.01
C PRO A 395 2.60 -11.51 -16.84
N LEU A 396 3.11 -11.86 -15.64
CA LEU A 396 2.34 -11.93 -14.41
C LEU A 396 2.82 -10.85 -13.43
N VAL A 397 1.93 -9.98 -12.99
CA VAL A 397 2.17 -9.03 -11.91
C VAL A 397 1.32 -9.40 -10.71
N VAL A 398 1.96 -9.71 -9.59
CA VAL A 398 1.31 -9.90 -8.28
C VAL A 398 1.50 -8.64 -7.46
N GLY A 399 0.42 -8.06 -6.97
CA GLY A 399 0.57 -6.82 -6.23
C GLY A 399 -0.64 -6.42 -5.42
N VAL A 400 -0.47 -5.33 -4.69
CA VAL A 400 -1.51 -4.71 -3.90
C VAL A 400 -2.25 -3.65 -4.71
N ARG A 401 -3.21 -2.99 -4.11
CA ARG A 401 -4.04 -1.90 -4.68
C ARG A 401 -3.30 -0.98 -5.67
N SER A 402 -2.04 -0.59 -5.38
CA SER A 402 -1.27 0.33 -6.22
C SER A 402 -0.76 -0.27 -7.54
N SER A 403 -0.70 -1.60 -7.65
CA SER A 403 -0.26 -2.27 -8.88
C SER A 403 -1.24 -2.09 -10.05
N LEU A 404 -2.47 -1.73 -9.75
CA LEU A 404 -3.50 -1.38 -10.73
C LEU A 404 -3.06 -0.24 -11.68
N PHE A 405 -2.20 0.64 -11.23
CA PHE A 405 -1.72 1.76 -12.04
C PHE A 405 -0.57 1.43 -12.99
N LEU A 406 0.01 0.24 -12.92
CA LEU A 406 1.09 -0.17 -13.82
C LEU A 406 0.63 -0.18 -15.30
N PRO A 407 1.55 0.09 -16.24
CA PRO A 407 1.23 0.10 -17.66
C PRO A 407 1.12 -1.33 -18.22
N PHE A 408 -0.11 -1.81 -18.43
CA PHE A 408 -0.38 -3.08 -19.10
C PHE A 408 -0.72 -2.83 -20.57
N ARG A 409 -0.10 -3.58 -21.49
CA ARG A 409 -0.34 -3.47 -22.93
C ARG A 409 -1.34 -4.51 -23.46
N ARG A 410 -1.31 -5.71 -22.88
CA ARG A 410 -2.12 -6.86 -23.32
C ARG A 410 -2.70 -7.59 -22.10
N LEU A 411 -3.39 -6.85 -21.24
CA LEU A 411 -4.03 -7.43 -20.06
C LEU A 411 -5.17 -8.36 -20.51
N GLY A 412 -5.10 -9.65 -20.14
CA GLY A 412 -6.13 -10.64 -20.45
C GLY A 412 -6.95 -11.06 -19.22
N LEU A 413 -6.34 -11.03 -18.03
CA LEU A 413 -7.00 -11.47 -16.80
C LEU A 413 -6.61 -10.58 -15.62
N VAL A 414 -7.61 -10.22 -14.82
CA VAL A 414 -7.41 -9.62 -13.49
C VAL A 414 -8.01 -10.56 -12.44
N ILE A 415 -7.20 -10.97 -11.48
CA ILE A 415 -7.65 -11.74 -10.31
C ILE A 415 -7.65 -10.81 -9.11
N VAL A 416 -8.75 -10.75 -8.37
CA VAL A 416 -8.88 -10.01 -7.12
C VAL A 416 -9.18 -11.01 -6.01
N ASP A 417 -8.15 -11.38 -5.28
CA ASP A 417 -8.30 -12.34 -4.17
C ASP A 417 -8.79 -11.64 -2.92
N GLU A 418 -9.60 -12.34 -2.13
CA GLU A 418 -10.31 -11.76 -0.96
C GLU A 418 -11.00 -10.43 -1.31
N GLU A 419 -11.83 -10.44 -2.36
CA GLU A 419 -12.41 -9.24 -3.00
C GLU A 419 -13.18 -8.32 -2.04
N HIS A 420 -13.68 -8.89 -0.93
CA HIS A 420 -14.40 -8.18 0.13
C HIS A 420 -13.50 -7.32 1.03
N GLU A 421 -12.17 -7.43 0.87
CA GLU A 421 -11.22 -6.78 1.78
C GLU A 421 -11.27 -5.26 1.74
N THR A 422 -11.41 -4.66 2.92
CA THR A 422 -11.49 -3.21 3.07
C THR A 422 -10.21 -2.47 2.68
N SER A 423 -9.06 -3.15 2.63
CA SER A 423 -7.78 -2.58 2.22
C SER A 423 -7.71 -2.22 0.73
N TYR A 424 -8.63 -2.73 -0.09
CA TYR A 424 -8.77 -2.30 -1.48
C TYR A 424 -9.33 -0.89 -1.62
N LYS A 425 -10.00 -0.34 -0.61
CA LYS A 425 -10.43 1.06 -0.56
C LYS A 425 -9.30 1.96 -0.05
N GLN A 426 -8.89 2.95 -0.84
CA GLN A 426 -8.00 4.00 -0.39
C GLN A 426 -8.80 5.03 0.41
N GLN A 427 -8.39 5.25 1.67
CA GLN A 427 -9.06 6.23 2.54
C GLN A 427 -8.47 7.63 2.35
N ASP A 428 -7.16 7.74 2.42
CA ASP A 428 -6.41 8.99 2.32
C ASP A 428 -4.98 8.70 1.82
N PRO A 429 -4.39 9.58 1.01
CA PRO A 429 -4.95 10.77 0.36
C PRO A 429 -5.90 10.45 -0.81
N ALA A 430 -6.46 11.50 -1.44
CA ALA A 430 -7.14 11.33 -2.73
C ALA A 430 -6.17 10.80 -3.80
N PRO A 431 -6.70 10.02 -4.78
CA PRO A 431 -8.07 9.56 -5.01
C PRO A 431 -8.52 8.51 -4.00
N ARG A 432 -9.75 8.60 -3.49
CA ARG A 432 -10.34 7.63 -2.58
C ARG A 432 -11.00 6.48 -3.34
N TYR A 433 -10.23 5.85 -4.23
CA TYR A 433 -10.73 4.79 -5.11
C TYR A 433 -10.80 3.43 -4.41
N HIS A 434 -11.66 2.55 -4.93
CA HIS A 434 -11.73 1.15 -4.57
C HIS A 434 -11.05 0.31 -5.65
N ALA A 435 -9.99 -0.42 -5.31
CA ALA A 435 -9.17 -1.10 -6.32
C ALA A 435 -9.90 -2.23 -7.04
N ARG A 436 -10.76 -3.01 -6.34
CA ARG A 436 -11.63 -4.04 -6.96
C ARG A 436 -12.49 -3.42 -8.07
N ASP A 437 -13.22 -2.36 -7.74
CA ASP A 437 -14.17 -1.74 -8.67
C ASP A 437 -13.44 -1.04 -9.82
N THR A 438 -12.30 -0.41 -9.51
CA THR A 438 -11.43 0.20 -10.55
C THR A 438 -10.81 -0.86 -11.45
N ALA A 439 -10.45 -2.04 -10.92
CA ALA A 439 -9.94 -3.17 -11.70
C ALA A 439 -10.98 -3.71 -12.70
N ILE A 440 -12.25 -3.76 -12.29
CA ILE A 440 -13.35 -4.16 -13.19
C ILE A 440 -13.47 -3.16 -14.35
N VAL A 441 -13.40 -1.87 -14.08
CA VAL A 441 -13.47 -0.83 -15.12
C VAL A 441 -12.23 -0.88 -16.02
N MET A 442 -11.04 -1.04 -15.46
CA MET A 442 -9.81 -1.19 -16.23
C MET A 442 -9.87 -2.40 -17.16
N ALA A 443 -10.32 -3.54 -16.64
CA ALA A 443 -10.47 -4.76 -17.41
C ALA A 443 -11.47 -4.58 -18.57
N HIS A 444 -12.62 -3.96 -18.31
CA HIS A 444 -13.59 -3.60 -19.33
C HIS A 444 -12.97 -2.72 -20.44
N GLN A 445 -12.20 -1.69 -20.07
CA GLN A 445 -11.53 -0.79 -21.02
C GLN A 445 -10.46 -1.50 -21.87
N LEU A 446 -9.86 -2.56 -21.37
CA LEU A 446 -8.79 -3.34 -22.01
C LEU A 446 -9.28 -4.64 -22.65
N GLY A 447 -10.56 -4.99 -22.50
CA GLY A 447 -11.12 -6.25 -22.99
C GLY A 447 -10.70 -7.48 -22.17
N ALA A 448 -10.21 -7.28 -20.95
CA ALA A 448 -9.77 -8.36 -20.07
C ALA A 448 -10.93 -8.95 -19.25
N LYS A 449 -10.73 -10.15 -18.71
CA LYS A 449 -11.64 -10.81 -17.79
C LYS A 449 -11.28 -10.53 -16.32
N VAL A 450 -12.26 -10.59 -15.42
CA VAL A 450 -12.05 -10.37 -13.99
C VAL A 450 -12.58 -11.55 -13.19
N LEU A 451 -11.70 -12.15 -12.38
CA LEU A 451 -12.08 -13.15 -11.40
C LEU A 451 -12.02 -12.56 -9.99
N LEU A 452 -13.15 -12.51 -9.32
CA LEU A 452 -13.26 -12.10 -7.92
C LEU A 452 -13.29 -13.35 -7.05
N GLY A 453 -12.31 -13.53 -6.18
CA GLY A 453 -12.21 -14.73 -5.35
C GLY A 453 -12.36 -14.42 -3.88
N THR A 454 -13.15 -15.22 -3.16
CA THR A 454 -13.34 -15.04 -1.72
C THR A 454 -14.08 -16.23 -1.09
N ALA A 455 -13.94 -16.37 0.24
CA ALA A 455 -14.78 -17.28 1.01
C ALA A 455 -16.06 -16.60 1.57
N THR A 456 -16.03 -15.28 1.67
CA THR A 456 -17.09 -14.46 2.27
C THR A 456 -17.30 -13.22 1.42
N PRO A 457 -18.03 -13.34 0.31
CA PRO A 457 -18.23 -12.26 -0.66
C PRO A 457 -18.72 -10.95 -0.02
N ALA A 458 -18.41 -9.81 -0.63
CA ALA A 458 -19.11 -8.57 -0.33
C ALA A 458 -20.57 -8.68 -0.81
N ILE A 459 -21.48 -8.12 -0.04
CA ILE A 459 -22.94 -8.22 -0.34
C ILE A 459 -23.23 -7.68 -1.74
N GLU A 460 -22.61 -6.58 -2.14
CA GLU A 460 -22.77 -5.98 -3.47
C GLU A 460 -22.28 -6.92 -4.58
N THR A 461 -21.14 -7.58 -4.37
CA THR A 461 -20.58 -8.54 -5.33
C THR A 461 -21.45 -9.77 -5.48
N TYR A 462 -21.90 -10.34 -4.35
CA TYR A 462 -22.77 -11.50 -4.35
C TYR A 462 -24.14 -11.19 -4.96
N HIS A 463 -24.69 -10.01 -4.67
CA HIS A 463 -25.92 -9.51 -5.30
C HIS A 463 -25.79 -9.40 -6.83
N ASN A 464 -24.67 -8.83 -7.32
CA ASN A 464 -24.41 -8.75 -8.75
C ASN A 464 -24.26 -10.14 -9.40
N ALA A 465 -23.74 -11.13 -8.67
CA ALA A 465 -23.61 -12.50 -9.16
C ALA A 465 -24.98 -13.20 -9.20
N LEU A 466 -25.80 -13.08 -8.17
CA LEU A 466 -27.15 -13.63 -8.14
C LEU A 466 -28.10 -12.99 -9.15
N SER A 467 -27.95 -11.69 -9.42
CA SER A 467 -28.73 -10.98 -10.44
C SER A 467 -28.30 -11.31 -11.89
N GLY A 468 -27.28 -12.15 -12.08
CA GLY A 468 -26.78 -12.54 -13.38
C GLY A 468 -25.86 -11.53 -14.06
N LYS A 469 -25.55 -10.41 -13.41
CA LYS A 469 -24.57 -9.44 -13.90
C LYS A 469 -23.15 -10.02 -13.92
N TYR A 470 -22.78 -10.81 -12.90
CA TYR A 470 -21.53 -11.55 -12.82
C TYR A 470 -21.78 -13.06 -12.96
N GLY A 471 -20.77 -13.82 -13.39
CA GLY A 471 -20.76 -15.27 -13.23
C GLY A 471 -20.66 -15.65 -11.76
N LEU A 472 -21.24 -16.76 -11.36
CA LEU A 472 -21.14 -17.30 -10.01
C LEU A 472 -20.67 -18.74 -10.06
N VAL A 473 -19.52 -19.02 -9.49
CA VAL A 473 -18.97 -20.38 -9.33
C VAL A 473 -18.76 -20.64 -7.85
N ARG A 474 -19.13 -21.83 -7.38
CA ARG A 474 -19.06 -22.20 -5.96
C ARG A 474 -18.11 -23.38 -5.76
N MET A 475 -17.29 -23.30 -4.71
CA MET A 475 -16.50 -24.40 -4.17
C MET A 475 -16.90 -24.61 -2.70
N ALA A 476 -17.72 -25.63 -2.47
CA ALA A 476 -18.38 -25.84 -1.16
C ALA A 476 -17.50 -26.61 -0.16
N HIS A 477 -16.48 -27.35 -0.63
CA HIS A 477 -15.70 -28.24 0.21
C HIS A 477 -14.26 -27.78 0.35
N ARG A 478 -13.65 -28.08 1.49
CA ARG A 478 -12.20 -27.94 1.67
C ARG A 478 -11.45 -29.01 0.87
N TYR A 479 -10.28 -28.66 0.38
CA TYR A 479 -9.40 -29.61 -0.30
C TYR A 479 -9.06 -30.78 0.65
N GLY A 480 -9.12 -32.01 0.12
CA GLY A 480 -8.85 -33.23 0.90
C GLY A 480 -9.98 -33.67 1.85
N GLY A 481 -11.20 -33.13 1.71
CA GLY A 481 -12.35 -33.56 2.49
C GLY A 481 -12.32 -33.17 3.97
N VAL A 482 -11.46 -32.23 4.36
CA VAL A 482 -11.37 -31.77 5.75
C VAL A 482 -12.63 -30.99 6.13
N GLU A 483 -13.29 -31.36 7.22
CA GLU A 483 -14.47 -30.67 7.72
C GLU A 483 -14.18 -29.23 8.16
N LEU A 484 -15.21 -28.37 8.11
CA LEU A 484 -15.15 -27.05 8.71
C LEU A 484 -14.96 -27.15 10.22
N PRO A 485 -14.28 -26.18 10.86
CA PRO A 485 -14.06 -26.22 12.30
C PRO A 485 -15.38 -26.16 13.06
N GLU A 486 -15.42 -26.78 14.22
CA GLU A 486 -16.50 -26.59 15.17
C GLU A 486 -16.43 -25.19 15.76
N ILE A 487 -17.54 -24.44 15.74
CA ILE A 487 -17.62 -23.11 16.33
C ILE A 487 -18.52 -23.15 17.56
N VAL A 488 -17.93 -22.81 18.69
CA VAL A 488 -18.60 -22.77 19.98
C VAL A 488 -18.69 -21.34 20.47
N VAL A 489 -19.85 -20.96 20.95
CA VAL A 489 -20.14 -19.62 21.45
C VAL A 489 -20.17 -19.64 22.97
N GLU A 490 -19.42 -18.76 23.59
CA GLU A 490 -19.34 -18.58 25.04
C GLU A 490 -19.97 -17.24 25.42
N ASP A 491 -21.07 -17.25 26.19
CA ASP A 491 -21.68 -16.04 26.73
C ASP A 491 -20.86 -15.54 27.93
N VAL A 492 -19.98 -14.57 27.65
CA VAL A 492 -19.11 -13.98 28.70
C VAL A 492 -19.90 -13.15 29.72
N LYS A 493 -21.14 -12.69 29.39
CA LYS A 493 -22.00 -11.98 30.33
C LYS A 493 -22.48 -12.94 31.42
N GLU A 494 -22.96 -14.11 30.99
CA GLU A 494 -23.42 -15.14 31.92
C GLU A 494 -22.28 -15.73 32.74
N LEU A 495 -21.13 -16.05 32.11
CA LEU A 495 -19.95 -16.55 32.80
C LEU A 495 -19.44 -15.59 33.86
N ARG A 496 -19.46 -14.28 33.61
CA ARG A 496 -19.10 -13.26 34.60
C ARG A 496 -20.12 -13.18 35.74
N ARG A 497 -21.41 -13.22 35.41
CA ARG A 497 -22.48 -13.23 36.40
C ARG A 497 -22.34 -14.41 37.36
N LYS A 498 -21.99 -15.58 36.85
CA LYS A 498 -21.74 -16.80 37.60
C LYS A 498 -20.34 -16.81 38.27
N ARG A 499 -19.53 -15.77 38.12
CA ARG A 499 -18.13 -15.67 38.65
C ARG A 499 -17.19 -16.80 38.16
N LEU A 500 -17.50 -17.41 37.02
CA LEU A 500 -16.69 -18.47 36.41
C LEU A 500 -15.53 -17.90 35.56
N MET A 501 -15.56 -16.64 35.19
CA MET A 501 -14.53 -15.99 34.36
C MET A 501 -13.58 -15.21 35.26
N LYS A 502 -12.40 -15.76 35.52
CA LYS A 502 -11.34 -15.17 36.35
C LYS A 502 -10.26 -14.43 35.51
N SER A 503 -10.24 -14.64 34.24
CA SER A 503 -9.29 -14.07 33.27
C SER A 503 -10.03 -13.57 32.01
N PRO A 504 -9.36 -12.97 31.02
CA PRO A 504 -9.96 -12.65 29.73
C PRO A 504 -10.45 -13.87 28.95
N PHE A 505 -10.04 -15.06 29.34
CA PHE A 505 -10.34 -16.33 28.68
C PHE A 505 -11.49 -17.05 29.40
N SER A 506 -12.50 -17.50 28.63
CA SER A 506 -13.53 -18.37 29.19
C SER A 506 -12.93 -19.71 29.65
N PRO A 507 -13.54 -20.40 30.64
CA PRO A 507 -13.04 -21.68 31.13
C PRO A 507 -12.83 -22.70 29.99
N ARG A 508 -13.74 -22.76 29.03
CA ARG A 508 -13.64 -23.65 27.88
C ARG A 508 -12.47 -23.29 26.99
N LEU A 509 -12.34 -22.00 26.62
CA LEU A 509 -11.21 -21.55 25.79
C LEU A 509 -9.87 -21.87 26.47
N ALA A 510 -9.75 -21.58 27.77
CA ALA A 510 -8.52 -21.86 28.52
C ALA A 510 -8.18 -23.34 28.53
N THR A 511 -9.17 -24.20 28.70
CA THR A 511 -8.99 -25.66 28.71
C THR A 511 -8.56 -26.17 27.34
N GLU A 512 -9.21 -25.75 26.27
CA GLU A 512 -8.93 -26.24 24.92
C GLU A 512 -7.56 -25.74 24.42
N VAL A 513 -7.16 -24.51 24.77
CA VAL A 513 -5.82 -23.99 24.44
C VAL A 513 -4.73 -24.81 25.15
N ARG A 514 -4.91 -25.15 26.42
CA ARG A 514 -3.95 -26.01 27.13
C ARG A 514 -3.85 -27.38 26.49
N LYS A 515 -4.97 -28.05 26.24
CA LYS A 515 -4.99 -29.34 25.54
C LYS A 515 -4.27 -29.31 24.20
N ALA A 516 -4.48 -28.24 23.41
CA ALA A 516 -3.82 -28.10 22.12
C ALA A 516 -2.29 -27.99 22.29
N ILE A 517 -1.81 -27.20 23.27
CA ILE A 517 -0.40 -26.99 23.53
C ILE A 517 0.23 -28.29 24.08
N GLU A 518 -0.39 -28.96 25.05
CA GLU A 518 0.05 -30.24 25.63
C GLU A 518 0.11 -31.34 24.57
N GLY A 519 -0.84 -31.33 23.63
CA GLY A 519 -0.89 -32.25 22.48
C GLY A 519 0.11 -31.94 21.36
N GLY A 520 1.01 -30.96 21.54
CA GLY A 520 1.98 -30.55 20.49
C GLY A 520 1.37 -29.75 19.32
N GLY A 521 0.11 -29.35 19.44
CA GLY A 521 -0.57 -28.47 18.49
C GLY A 521 -0.31 -27.00 18.74
N GLN A 522 -1.03 -26.17 18.03
CA GLN A 522 -0.91 -24.70 18.11
C GLN A 522 -2.28 -24.05 18.32
N ALA A 523 -2.26 -22.88 18.95
CA ALA A 523 -3.47 -22.08 19.14
C ALA A 523 -3.27 -20.62 18.67
N ILE A 524 -4.37 -19.97 18.28
CA ILE A 524 -4.40 -18.56 17.92
C ILE A 524 -5.41 -17.86 18.83
N LEU A 525 -5.01 -16.78 19.48
CA LEU A 525 -5.90 -15.87 20.20
C LEU A 525 -6.09 -14.59 19.39
N PHE A 526 -7.28 -14.42 18.87
CA PHE A 526 -7.65 -13.28 18.05
C PHE A 526 -8.31 -12.19 18.90
N GLN A 527 -7.73 -10.98 18.84
CA GLN A 527 -8.29 -9.77 19.42
C GLN A 527 -8.44 -8.69 18.37
N ASN A 528 -9.67 -8.27 18.06
CA ASN A 528 -9.86 -7.16 17.11
C ASN A 528 -9.47 -5.83 17.75
N ARG A 529 -8.32 -5.25 17.34
CA ARG A 529 -7.78 -4.01 17.90
C ARG A 529 -8.40 -2.73 17.31
N ARG A 530 -9.12 -2.81 16.20
CA ARG A 530 -9.71 -1.61 15.57
C ARG A 530 -10.91 -1.12 16.37
N GLY A 531 -10.68 -0.31 17.40
CA GLY A 531 -11.72 0.38 18.15
C GLY A 531 -11.51 0.46 19.67
N TYR A 532 -10.63 -0.35 20.25
CA TYR A 532 -10.33 -0.31 21.69
C TYR A 532 -8.83 -0.30 21.92
N ALA A 533 -8.24 0.88 21.80
CA ALA A 533 -6.93 1.14 22.37
C ALA A 533 -7.04 1.11 23.89
N PRO A 534 -6.07 0.62 24.65
CA PRO A 534 -6.09 0.73 26.10
C PRO A 534 -6.19 2.21 26.46
N VAL A 535 -7.33 2.60 27.00
CA VAL A 535 -7.62 3.96 27.43
C VAL A 535 -7.55 3.96 28.94
N LEU A 536 -6.81 4.89 29.49
CA LEU A 536 -6.86 5.12 30.93
C LEU A 536 -8.19 5.80 31.29
N GLU A 537 -8.81 5.35 32.37
CA GLU A 537 -10.02 5.94 32.90
C GLU A 537 -9.84 6.20 34.41
N CYS A 538 -10.29 7.34 34.86
CA CYS A 538 -10.32 7.61 36.29
C CYS A 538 -11.37 6.72 36.98
N LYS A 539 -10.95 5.97 38.02
CA LYS A 539 -11.86 5.09 38.76
C LYS A 539 -13.00 5.83 39.46
N ALA A 540 -12.75 7.10 39.86
CA ALA A 540 -13.71 7.88 40.61
C ALA A 540 -14.80 8.53 39.75
N CYS A 541 -14.43 9.13 38.59
CA CYS A 541 -15.37 9.92 37.78
C CYS A 541 -15.53 9.48 36.32
N GLY A 542 -14.81 8.44 35.89
CA GLY A 542 -14.90 7.96 34.50
C GLY A 542 -14.21 8.84 33.47
N TRP A 543 -13.45 9.86 33.86
CA TRP A 543 -12.71 10.72 32.94
C TRP A 543 -11.66 9.93 32.17
N THR A 544 -11.55 10.21 30.86
CA THR A 544 -10.57 9.58 29.99
C THR A 544 -9.70 10.63 29.31
N PRO A 545 -8.36 10.46 29.23
CA PRO A 545 -7.48 11.40 28.56
C PRO A 545 -7.77 11.44 27.05
N ARG A 546 -7.86 12.67 26.52
CA ARG A 546 -8.10 12.94 25.10
C ARG A 546 -6.97 13.74 24.47
N CYS A 547 -6.79 13.56 23.17
CA CYS A 547 -5.82 14.35 22.44
C CYS A 547 -6.25 15.82 22.38
N THR A 548 -5.32 16.75 22.65
CA THR A 548 -5.61 18.19 22.56
C THR A 548 -5.78 18.68 21.12
N ARG A 549 -5.29 17.93 20.14
CA ARG A 549 -5.32 18.26 18.70
C ARG A 549 -6.39 17.51 17.93
N CYS A 550 -6.82 16.35 18.45
CA CYS A 550 -7.77 15.44 17.82
C CYS A 550 -8.88 15.09 18.81
N ASP A 551 -10.08 14.89 18.33
CA ASP A 551 -11.24 14.55 19.17
C ASP A 551 -11.32 13.03 19.40
N VAL A 552 -10.23 12.46 19.91
CA VAL A 552 -10.10 11.02 20.17
C VAL A 552 -9.47 10.77 21.53
N SER A 553 -9.85 9.69 22.17
CA SER A 553 -9.18 9.21 23.37
C SER A 553 -7.73 8.80 23.06
N LEU A 554 -6.83 9.06 24.00
CA LEU A 554 -5.42 8.67 23.88
C LEU A 554 -5.25 7.20 24.23
N THR A 555 -4.39 6.54 23.48
CA THR A 555 -3.98 5.14 23.74
C THR A 555 -2.87 5.11 24.76
N TYR A 556 -3.00 4.33 25.80
CA TYR A 556 -1.93 4.08 26.77
C TYR A 556 -1.01 2.96 26.27
N HIS A 557 0.26 3.27 26.05
CA HIS A 557 1.31 2.31 25.74
C HIS A 557 2.09 1.95 27.01
N GLN A 558 1.74 0.85 27.63
CA GLN A 558 2.30 0.43 28.92
C GLN A 558 3.83 0.32 28.89
N ARG A 559 4.43 -0.27 27.86
CA ARG A 559 5.90 -0.39 27.70
C ARG A 559 6.61 0.95 27.57
N LEU A 560 5.93 1.98 27.03
CA LEU A 560 6.48 3.31 26.84
C LEU A 560 6.16 4.23 28.03
N GLY A 561 5.24 3.86 28.91
CA GLY A 561 4.71 4.70 29.99
C GLY A 561 4.05 6.00 29.49
N LYS A 562 3.55 6.02 28.25
CA LYS A 562 3.02 7.24 27.59
C LYS A 562 1.65 7.03 26.98
N LEU A 563 0.92 8.12 26.87
CA LEU A 563 -0.33 8.23 26.11
C LEU A 563 -0.03 8.73 24.70
N VAL A 564 -0.51 8.06 23.66
CA VAL A 564 -0.23 8.37 22.26
C VAL A 564 -1.53 8.57 21.48
N CYS A 565 -1.58 9.61 20.69
CA CYS A 565 -2.65 9.81 19.71
C CYS A 565 -2.31 9.09 18.40
N HIS A 566 -3.05 8.05 18.03
CA HIS A 566 -2.84 7.32 16.79
C HIS A 566 -3.28 8.07 15.51
N TYR A 567 -3.91 9.24 15.64
CA TYR A 567 -4.29 10.09 14.50
C TYR A 567 -3.22 11.12 14.13
N CYS A 568 -2.55 11.70 15.12
CA CYS A 568 -1.55 12.75 14.87
C CYS A 568 -0.16 12.43 15.43
N GLY A 569 0.03 11.27 16.06
CA GLY A 569 1.30 10.85 16.66
C GLY A 569 1.73 11.62 17.92
N ALA A 570 0.91 12.58 18.42
CA ALA A 570 1.25 13.33 19.61
C ALA A 570 1.33 12.42 20.84
N GLN A 571 2.38 12.62 21.65
CA GLN A 571 2.63 11.87 22.88
C GLN A 571 2.38 12.75 24.10
N TYR A 572 1.83 12.16 25.15
CA TYR A 572 1.51 12.84 26.42
C TYR A 572 1.97 11.99 27.59
N SER A 573 2.32 12.62 28.69
CA SER A 573 2.59 11.93 29.95
C SER A 573 1.29 11.40 30.55
N VAL A 574 1.37 10.30 31.29
CA VAL A 574 0.24 9.79 32.07
C VAL A 574 0.01 10.75 33.23
N PRO A 575 -1.20 11.30 33.42
CA PRO A 575 -1.48 12.20 34.53
C PRO A 575 -1.42 11.42 35.85
N THR A 576 -0.76 11.97 36.84
CA THR A 576 -0.68 11.41 38.20
C THR A 576 -1.95 11.63 39.01
N GLN A 577 -2.72 12.66 38.64
CA GLN A 577 -4.03 13.00 39.20
C GLN A 577 -5.02 13.27 38.07
N CYS A 578 -6.26 12.87 38.27
CA CYS A 578 -7.33 13.14 37.33
C CYS A 578 -7.61 14.65 37.21
N PRO A 579 -7.49 15.23 36.00
CA PRO A 579 -7.76 16.67 35.81
C PRO A 579 -9.22 17.06 36.09
N ALA A 580 -10.16 16.11 36.08
CA ALA A 580 -11.58 16.38 36.28
C ALA A 580 -12.01 16.31 37.74
N CYS A 581 -11.44 15.42 38.55
CA CYS A 581 -11.89 15.24 39.93
C CYS A 581 -10.77 15.14 41.00
N GLY A 582 -9.50 15.23 40.58
CA GLY A 582 -8.34 15.09 41.47
C GLY A 582 -8.02 13.69 41.96
N GLY A 583 -8.78 12.67 41.56
CA GLY A 583 -8.55 11.28 41.94
C GLY A 583 -7.21 10.76 41.41
N THR A 584 -6.51 9.94 42.21
CA THR A 584 -5.16 9.44 41.88
C THR A 584 -5.18 8.05 41.23
N GLU A 585 -6.32 7.37 41.28
CA GLU A 585 -6.43 6.02 40.73
C GLU A 585 -6.94 6.03 39.28
N MET A 586 -6.04 5.69 38.38
CA MET A 586 -6.36 5.45 36.96
C MET A 586 -6.42 3.96 36.70
N ARG A 587 -7.46 3.49 36.02
CA ARG A 587 -7.59 2.11 35.59
C ARG A 587 -7.44 2.00 34.07
N ASP A 588 -6.87 0.94 33.64
CA ASP A 588 -6.78 0.58 32.22
C ASP A 588 -8.12 -0.06 31.78
N MET A 589 -8.80 0.63 30.86
CA MET A 589 -10.07 0.20 30.28
C MET A 589 -9.82 -0.40 28.90
N GLY A 590 -9.45 -1.65 28.87
CA GLY A 590 -9.33 -2.36 27.61
C GLY A 590 -8.19 -3.40 27.63
N TYR A 591 -8.46 -4.51 26.99
CA TYR A 591 -7.47 -5.53 26.77
C TYR A 591 -6.81 -5.28 25.41
N GLY A 592 -5.71 -4.49 25.36
CA GLY A 592 -4.81 -4.46 24.21
C GLY A 592 -4.11 -5.81 24.06
N THR A 593 -3.49 -6.05 22.90
CA THR A 593 -2.73 -7.29 22.66
C THR A 593 -1.60 -7.49 23.67
N GLU A 594 -0.99 -6.44 24.20
CA GLU A 594 0.01 -6.51 25.29
C GLU A 594 -0.58 -7.11 26.56
N LYS A 595 -1.74 -6.62 26.99
CA LYS A 595 -2.40 -7.14 28.20
C LYS A 595 -2.92 -8.55 28.00
N ILE A 596 -3.36 -8.89 26.79
CA ILE A 596 -3.73 -10.29 26.48
C ILE A 596 -2.48 -11.19 26.55
N GLU A 597 -1.33 -10.72 26.08
CA GLU A 597 -0.04 -11.43 26.18
C GLU A 597 0.33 -11.69 27.65
N ASP A 598 0.24 -10.66 28.52
CA ASP A 598 0.53 -10.79 29.95
C ASP A 598 -0.45 -11.75 30.66
N GLU A 599 -1.73 -11.69 30.34
CA GLU A 599 -2.74 -12.60 30.92
C GLU A 599 -2.61 -14.04 30.37
N ALA A 600 -2.19 -14.16 29.09
CA ALA A 600 -1.91 -15.46 28.48
C ALA A 600 -0.67 -16.11 29.10
N ALA A 601 0.37 -15.35 29.44
CA ALA A 601 1.55 -15.86 30.14
C ALA A 601 1.19 -16.45 31.51
N LYS A 602 0.22 -15.86 32.21
CA LYS A 602 -0.28 -16.40 33.50
C LYS A 602 -1.17 -17.64 33.31
N ALA A 603 -2.02 -17.63 32.26
CA ALA A 603 -2.98 -18.71 32.04
C ALA A 603 -2.36 -19.95 31.38
N PHE A 604 -1.28 -19.76 30.61
CA PHE A 604 -0.60 -20.77 29.80
C PHE A 604 0.93 -20.68 29.99
N PRO A 605 1.47 -21.04 31.17
CA PRO A 605 2.89 -20.86 31.48
C PRO A 605 3.82 -21.69 30.57
N ASP A 606 3.34 -22.81 30.04
CA ASP A 606 4.09 -23.68 29.15
C ASP A 606 4.03 -23.26 27.68
N ALA A 607 3.29 -22.18 27.36
CA ALA A 607 3.15 -21.69 25.99
C ALA A 607 4.37 -20.88 25.54
N ARG A 608 4.90 -21.26 24.40
CA ARG A 608 5.87 -20.42 23.67
C ARG A 608 5.07 -19.47 22.80
N MET A 609 4.81 -18.28 23.33
CA MET A 609 3.91 -17.33 22.72
C MET A 609 4.64 -16.24 21.94
N GLU A 610 3.96 -15.70 20.93
CA GLU A 610 4.41 -14.55 20.17
C GLU A 610 3.24 -13.65 19.80
N ARG A 611 3.49 -12.35 19.73
CA ARG A 611 2.47 -11.35 19.39
C ARG A 611 2.65 -10.84 17.97
N MET A 612 1.54 -10.79 17.22
CA MET A 612 1.48 -10.29 15.86
C MET A 612 0.48 -9.12 15.75
N ASP A 613 0.98 -7.91 15.87
CA ASP A 613 0.23 -6.66 15.68
C ASP A 613 1.07 -5.61 14.96
N LEU A 614 0.49 -4.41 14.75
CA LEU A 614 1.17 -3.31 14.06
C LEU A 614 2.47 -2.87 14.74
N ASP A 615 2.58 -3.01 16.05
CA ASP A 615 3.76 -2.57 16.81
C ASP A 615 4.90 -3.57 16.69
N THR A 616 4.59 -4.86 16.68
CA THR A 616 5.58 -5.94 16.54
C THR A 616 5.98 -6.21 15.09
N THR A 617 5.19 -5.73 14.11
CA THR A 617 5.38 -6.02 12.69
C THR A 617 5.69 -4.78 11.85
N ARG A 618 6.34 -3.77 12.44
CA ARG A 618 6.71 -2.52 11.75
C ARG A 618 7.69 -2.74 10.60
N SER A 619 8.59 -3.72 10.71
CA SER A 619 9.48 -4.11 9.62
C SER A 619 9.02 -5.42 8.97
N ARG A 620 9.31 -5.55 7.67
CA ARG A 620 9.03 -6.76 6.91
C ARG A 620 9.73 -7.98 7.52
N THR A 621 10.97 -7.83 7.93
CA THR A 621 11.78 -8.90 8.54
C THR A 621 11.20 -9.37 9.87
N ALA A 622 10.65 -8.47 10.69
CA ALA A 622 10.00 -8.84 11.94
C ALA A 622 8.72 -9.66 11.69
N TYR A 623 7.91 -9.22 10.73
CA TYR A 623 6.71 -9.94 10.32
C TYR A 623 7.03 -11.36 9.80
N GLU A 624 8.00 -11.47 8.88
CA GLU A 624 8.43 -12.76 8.30
C GLU A 624 8.99 -13.71 9.37
N ARG A 625 9.74 -13.19 10.34
CA ARG A 625 10.29 -13.98 11.46
C ARG A 625 9.19 -14.57 12.33
N ILE A 626 8.17 -13.79 12.71
CA ILE A 626 7.04 -14.27 13.51
C ILE A 626 6.32 -15.41 12.79
N ILE A 627 6.03 -15.24 11.51
CA ILE A 627 5.37 -16.26 10.69
C ILE A 627 6.22 -17.53 10.62
N HIS A 628 7.51 -17.39 10.36
CA HIS A 628 8.41 -18.53 10.25
C HIS A 628 8.46 -19.35 11.55
N ARG A 629 8.65 -18.68 12.71
CA ARG A 629 8.71 -19.34 14.02
C ARG A 629 7.39 -20.01 14.39
N PHE A 630 6.27 -19.45 14.02
CA PHE A 630 4.98 -20.10 14.25
C PHE A 630 4.77 -21.27 13.27
N ALA A 631 5.14 -21.14 12.01
CA ALA A 631 5.04 -22.22 11.02
C ALA A 631 5.97 -23.40 11.31
N SER A 632 7.21 -23.16 11.81
CA SER A 632 8.15 -24.22 12.23
C SER A 632 7.70 -24.95 13.51
N GLY A 633 6.86 -24.32 14.34
CA GLY A 633 6.44 -24.85 15.64
C GLY A 633 7.33 -24.39 16.81
N ASP A 634 8.28 -23.47 16.57
CA ASP A 634 9.06 -22.83 17.64
C ASP A 634 8.16 -22.03 18.57
N THR A 635 7.07 -21.52 18.06
CA THR A 635 5.99 -20.85 18.78
C THR A 635 4.71 -21.68 18.67
N ASN A 636 3.98 -21.89 19.77
CA ASN A 636 2.76 -22.68 19.80
C ASN A 636 1.49 -21.87 20.15
N LEU A 637 1.64 -20.62 20.60
CA LEU A 637 0.52 -19.71 20.86
C LEU A 637 0.76 -18.36 20.18
N LEU A 638 -0.10 -18.01 19.23
CA LEU A 638 -0.03 -16.73 18.51
C LEU A 638 -1.15 -15.81 18.98
N ILE A 639 -0.79 -14.64 19.48
CA ILE A 639 -1.75 -13.60 19.89
C ILE A 639 -1.73 -12.50 18.85
N GLY A 640 -2.87 -12.21 18.25
CA GLY A 640 -2.83 -11.20 17.19
C GLY A 640 -4.13 -10.52 16.86
N THR A 641 -4.00 -9.52 15.97
CA THR A 641 -5.10 -8.73 15.44
C THR A 641 -5.49 -9.24 14.04
N GLN A 642 -6.13 -8.43 13.23
CA GLN A 642 -6.48 -8.78 11.85
C GLN A 642 -5.30 -9.31 10.99
N MET A 643 -4.08 -9.15 11.45
CA MET A 643 -2.90 -9.65 10.74
C MET A 643 -2.82 -11.19 10.75
N VAL A 644 -3.35 -11.85 11.79
CA VAL A 644 -3.37 -13.33 11.87
C VAL A 644 -4.47 -13.96 11.02
N THR A 645 -5.43 -13.14 10.52
CA THR A 645 -6.59 -13.66 9.77
C THR A 645 -6.31 -13.86 8.29
N LYS A 646 -5.23 -13.25 7.75
CA LYS A 646 -5.05 -13.06 6.30
C LYS A 646 -3.78 -13.71 5.77
N GLY A 647 -3.92 -14.44 4.65
CA GLY A 647 -2.80 -14.90 3.83
C GLY A 647 -1.81 -15.86 4.50
N LEU A 648 -2.14 -16.39 5.68
CA LEU A 648 -1.29 -17.30 6.44
C LEU A 648 -1.85 -18.72 6.39
N ASP A 649 -0.96 -19.66 6.17
CA ASP A 649 -1.28 -21.09 6.13
C ASP A 649 -0.50 -21.82 7.24
N PHE A 650 -1.22 -22.32 8.23
CA PHE A 650 -0.64 -23.02 9.37
C PHE A 650 -1.32 -24.39 9.54
N ASP A 651 -0.55 -25.44 9.44
CA ASP A 651 -1.07 -26.82 9.44
C ASP A 651 -1.42 -27.36 10.83
N ARG A 652 -0.84 -26.79 11.91
CA ARG A 652 -0.91 -27.34 13.28
C ARG A 652 -1.89 -26.62 14.19
N VAL A 653 -2.62 -25.61 13.68
CA VAL A 653 -3.55 -24.84 14.51
C VAL A 653 -4.82 -25.66 14.78
N GLN A 654 -5.01 -26.05 16.04
CA GLN A 654 -6.15 -26.83 16.51
C GLN A 654 -7.24 -25.96 17.11
N VAL A 655 -6.84 -24.90 17.84
CA VAL A 655 -7.76 -24.01 18.55
C VAL A 655 -7.58 -22.57 18.15
N VAL A 656 -8.72 -21.89 17.91
CA VAL A 656 -8.76 -20.45 17.69
C VAL A 656 -9.73 -19.81 18.67
N GLY A 657 -9.26 -18.84 19.46
CA GLY A 657 -10.09 -18.06 20.38
C GLY A 657 -10.37 -16.67 19.85
N VAL A 658 -11.64 -16.32 19.62
CA VAL A 658 -12.08 -14.95 19.35
C VAL A 658 -12.46 -14.32 20.69
N LEU A 659 -11.60 -13.41 21.20
CA LEU A 659 -11.71 -12.94 22.59
C LEU A 659 -12.83 -11.93 22.82
N ASN A 660 -13.24 -11.17 21.80
CA ASN A 660 -14.30 -10.18 21.92
C ASN A 660 -14.98 -9.91 20.58
N ALA A 661 -16.03 -10.64 20.28
CA ALA A 661 -16.83 -10.46 19.06
C ALA A 661 -17.66 -9.17 19.09
N ASP A 662 -18.04 -8.67 20.27
CA ASP A 662 -18.89 -7.48 20.43
C ASP A 662 -18.27 -6.22 19.81
N GLN A 663 -16.94 -6.12 19.80
CA GLN A 663 -16.24 -4.99 19.17
C GLN A 663 -16.46 -4.92 17.65
N MET A 664 -16.68 -6.03 17.01
CA MET A 664 -16.96 -6.10 15.58
C MET A 664 -18.41 -5.75 15.29
N LEU A 665 -19.33 -6.23 16.14
CA LEU A 665 -20.78 -6.03 16.01
C LEU A 665 -21.22 -4.60 16.34
N GLY A 666 -20.56 -3.95 17.29
CA GLY A 666 -20.95 -2.63 17.82
C GLY A 666 -20.42 -1.41 17.03
N GLN A 667 -19.91 -1.57 15.82
CA GLN A 667 -19.43 -0.44 15.02
C GLN A 667 -20.60 0.34 14.40
N PRO A 668 -20.57 1.69 14.42
CA PRO A 668 -21.62 2.52 13.82
C PRO A 668 -21.45 2.62 12.30
N ASP A 669 -21.55 1.50 11.61
CA ASP A 669 -21.42 1.38 10.17
C ASP A 669 -22.44 0.36 9.66
N PHE A 670 -23.14 0.66 8.58
CA PHE A 670 -24.14 -0.26 8.01
C PHE A 670 -23.53 -1.60 7.53
N ARG A 671 -22.22 -1.66 7.34
CA ARG A 671 -21.45 -2.88 7.03
C ARG A 671 -20.94 -3.61 8.27
N ALA A 672 -21.28 -3.16 9.48
CA ALA A 672 -20.70 -3.74 10.71
C ALA A 672 -20.94 -5.24 10.82
N TYR A 673 -22.16 -5.69 10.56
CA TYR A 673 -22.56 -7.10 10.63
C TYR A 673 -21.91 -7.95 9.53
N GLU A 674 -21.89 -7.45 8.30
CA GLU A 674 -21.18 -8.10 7.19
C GLU A 674 -19.71 -8.28 7.53
N ARG A 675 -19.03 -7.21 7.97
CA ARG A 675 -17.60 -7.26 8.33
C ARG A 675 -17.33 -8.16 9.53
N ALA A 676 -18.23 -8.18 10.51
CA ALA A 676 -18.11 -9.08 11.65
C ALA A 676 -18.20 -10.55 11.21
N TYR A 677 -19.17 -10.89 10.36
CA TYR A 677 -19.29 -12.22 9.79
C TYR A 677 -18.02 -12.60 9.01
N GLN A 678 -17.58 -11.76 8.08
CA GLN A 678 -16.39 -11.98 7.23
C GLN A 678 -15.15 -12.23 8.09
N MET A 679 -14.92 -11.39 9.10
CA MET A 679 -13.75 -11.50 9.96
C MET A 679 -13.77 -12.75 10.83
N MET A 680 -14.89 -13.05 11.46
CA MET A 680 -15.02 -14.26 12.29
C MET A 680 -14.87 -15.53 11.46
N SER A 681 -15.46 -15.57 10.26
CA SER A 681 -15.34 -16.70 9.33
C SER A 681 -13.89 -16.88 8.82
N GLN A 682 -13.18 -15.78 8.55
CA GLN A 682 -11.76 -15.85 8.17
C GLN A 682 -10.87 -16.39 9.30
N VAL A 683 -11.10 -15.90 10.52
CA VAL A 683 -10.39 -16.38 11.72
C VAL A 683 -10.70 -17.85 11.97
N ALA A 684 -11.97 -18.24 11.89
CA ALA A 684 -12.41 -19.63 12.04
C ALA A 684 -11.75 -20.54 10.99
N GLY A 685 -11.61 -20.07 9.77
CA GLY A 685 -10.93 -20.80 8.70
C GLY A 685 -9.45 -21.13 8.96
N ARG A 686 -8.84 -20.62 10.04
CA ARG A 686 -7.46 -20.95 10.44
C ARG A 686 -7.37 -22.22 11.26
N ALA A 687 -8.45 -22.66 11.90
CA ALA A 687 -8.48 -23.88 12.68
C ALA A 687 -8.69 -25.13 11.82
N GLY A 688 -7.97 -26.20 12.11
CA GLY A 688 -8.16 -27.54 11.55
C GLY A 688 -7.92 -27.62 10.04
N ARG A 689 -6.65 -27.78 9.60
CA ARG A 689 -6.31 -27.89 8.18
C ARG A 689 -5.76 -29.24 7.73
N ARG A 690 -5.15 -29.98 8.64
CA ARG A 690 -4.64 -31.34 8.37
C ARG A 690 -5.01 -32.27 9.52
N GLY A 691 -5.75 -33.31 9.25
CA GLY A 691 -5.91 -34.52 10.07
C GLY A 691 -6.89 -34.41 11.24
N SER A 692 -7.30 -33.23 11.71
CA SER A 692 -8.32 -33.09 12.77
C SER A 692 -9.24 -31.91 12.54
N ARG A 693 -10.48 -32.05 12.94
CA ARG A 693 -11.44 -30.95 12.96
C ARG A 693 -10.99 -29.91 13.99
N GLY A 694 -10.79 -28.66 13.57
CA GLY A 694 -10.40 -27.58 14.45
C GLY A 694 -11.55 -27.08 15.31
N LEU A 695 -11.23 -26.42 16.41
CA LEU A 695 -12.18 -25.79 17.31
C LEU A 695 -12.01 -24.26 17.32
N VAL A 696 -13.12 -23.55 17.24
CA VAL A 696 -13.16 -22.10 17.40
C VAL A 696 -14.05 -21.74 18.56
N VAL A 697 -13.52 -20.97 19.50
CA VAL A 697 -14.29 -20.48 20.65
C VAL A 697 -14.53 -18.98 20.47
N VAL A 698 -15.77 -18.57 20.30
CA VAL A 698 -16.18 -17.17 20.14
C VAL A 698 -16.74 -16.65 21.45
N GLN A 699 -16.05 -15.72 22.08
CA GLN A 699 -16.48 -15.05 23.31
C GLN A 699 -17.28 -13.77 22.97
N THR A 700 -18.50 -13.67 23.45
CA THR A 700 -19.38 -12.54 23.21
C THR A 700 -20.34 -12.28 24.37
N LYS A 701 -20.79 -11.05 24.54
CA LYS A 701 -21.90 -10.66 25.42
C LYS A 701 -23.28 -10.73 24.75
N GLN A 702 -23.28 -10.98 23.44
CA GLN A 702 -24.47 -11.01 22.60
C GLN A 702 -24.60 -12.38 21.93
N ALA A 703 -24.64 -13.43 22.74
CA ALA A 703 -24.72 -14.81 22.24
C ALA A 703 -25.95 -15.06 21.35
N ASP A 704 -27.03 -14.34 21.59
CA ASP A 704 -28.30 -14.43 20.83
C ASP A 704 -28.31 -13.57 19.54
N ASN A 705 -27.21 -12.89 19.22
CA ASN A 705 -27.13 -12.06 18.01
C ASN A 705 -27.16 -12.96 16.76
N PRO A 706 -28.08 -12.74 15.79
CA PRO A 706 -28.21 -13.59 14.60
C PRO A 706 -26.89 -13.78 13.83
N ILE A 707 -26.03 -12.76 13.79
CA ILE A 707 -24.73 -12.86 13.10
C ILE A 707 -23.84 -13.91 13.74
N ILE A 708 -23.86 -14.04 15.07
CA ILE A 708 -23.11 -15.07 15.80
C ILE A 708 -23.63 -16.46 15.42
N ASP A 709 -24.93 -16.62 15.30
CA ASP A 709 -25.53 -17.88 14.89
C ASP A 709 -25.18 -18.24 13.42
N TYR A 710 -25.24 -17.29 12.51
CA TYR A 710 -24.79 -17.49 11.12
C TYR A 710 -23.31 -17.87 11.04
N VAL A 711 -22.45 -17.27 11.85
CA VAL A 711 -21.03 -17.65 11.93
C VAL A 711 -20.88 -19.07 12.45
N ARG A 712 -21.63 -19.45 13.50
CA ARG A 712 -21.63 -20.77 14.10
C ARG A 712 -21.96 -21.87 13.10
N HIS A 713 -22.94 -21.61 12.23
CA HIS A 713 -23.37 -22.57 11.21
C HIS A 713 -22.68 -22.39 9.85
N SER A 714 -21.78 -21.39 9.73
CA SER A 714 -21.14 -21.00 8.46
C SER A 714 -22.17 -20.66 7.37
N ASP A 715 -23.32 -20.10 7.75
CA ASP A 715 -24.44 -19.77 6.87
C ASP A 715 -24.31 -18.35 6.30
N TYR A 716 -23.52 -18.22 5.26
CA TYR A 716 -23.35 -16.96 4.55
C TYR A 716 -24.65 -16.50 3.87
N GLU A 717 -25.46 -17.45 3.34
CA GLU A 717 -26.66 -17.09 2.59
C GLU A 717 -27.76 -16.50 3.50
N ALA A 718 -27.93 -17.02 4.72
CA ALA A 718 -28.85 -16.44 5.67
C ALA A 718 -28.41 -15.03 6.11
N MET A 719 -27.13 -14.84 6.40
CA MET A 719 -26.56 -13.52 6.68
C MET A 719 -26.78 -12.55 5.51
N TYR A 720 -26.49 -12.99 4.28
CA TYR A 720 -26.69 -12.17 3.08
C TYR A 720 -28.16 -11.75 2.93
N ARG A 721 -29.12 -12.68 3.05
CA ARG A 721 -30.56 -12.38 2.92
C ARG A 721 -31.03 -11.37 3.95
N GLN A 722 -30.65 -11.54 5.21
CA GLN A 722 -30.99 -10.58 6.26
C GLN A 722 -30.41 -9.20 5.97
N GLN A 723 -29.11 -9.13 5.70
CA GLN A 723 -28.43 -7.87 5.45
C GLN A 723 -28.91 -7.17 4.18
N LEU A 724 -29.27 -7.93 3.14
CA LEU A 724 -29.81 -7.37 1.91
C LEU A 724 -31.17 -6.73 2.15
N ALA A 725 -32.06 -7.40 2.93
CA ALA A 725 -33.36 -6.86 3.29
C ALA A 725 -33.25 -5.56 4.11
N GLU A 726 -32.35 -5.52 5.10
CA GLU A 726 -32.05 -4.31 5.87
C GLU A 726 -31.55 -3.17 4.97
N ARG A 727 -30.62 -3.47 4.06
CA ARG A 727 -30.06 -2.47 3.13
C ARG A 727 -31.11 -1.94 2.16
N GLN A 728 -32.03 -2.79 1.70
CA GLN A 728 -33.13 -2.36 0.86
C GLN A 728 -34.09 -1.43 1.62
N ALA A 729 -34.47 -1.81 2.83
CA ALA A 729 -35.35 -0.99 3.67
C ALA A 729 -34.79 0.40 3.99
N PHE A 730 -33.48 0.47 4.18
CA PHE A 730 -32.79 1.73 4.53
C PHE A 730 -32.11 2.43 3.36
N GLY A 731 -32.26 1.95 2.12
CA GLY A 731 -31.65 2.55 0.94
C GLY A 731 -30.12 2.56 0.96
N TYR A 732 -29.47 1.45 1.37
CA TYR A 732 -28.02 1.27 1.31
C TYR A 732 -27.59 0.48 0.06
N PRO A 733 -26.29 0.50 -0.31
CA PRO A 733 -25.79 -0.35 -1.40
C PRO A 733 -26.14 -1.84 -1.17
N PRO A 734 -26.56 -2.57 -2.22
CA PRO A 734 -26.46 -2.28 -3.66
C PRO A 734 -27.60 -1.44 -4.24
N PHE A 735 -28.57 -0.96 -3.48
CA PHE A 735 -29.76 -0.24 -3.97
C PHE A 735 -29.53 1.26 -4.18
N SER A 736 -28.45 1.80 -3.61
CA SER A 736 -28.02 3.18 -3.78
C SER A 736 -26.50 3.27 -3.85
N ARG A 737 -25.98 4.46 -4.17
CA ARG A 737 -24.58 4.84 -3.99
C ARG A 737 -24.46 5.74 -2.79
N ILE A 738 -23.47 5.49 -1.94
CA ILE A 738 -23.16 6.36 -0.81
C ILE A 738 -22.09 7.36 -1.21
N ILE A 739 -22.40 8.65 -0.97
CA ILE A 739 -21.42 9.73 -1.13
C ILE A 739 -21.33 10.45 0.21
N SER A 740 -20.19 10.34 0.86
CA SER A 740 -19.89 11.09 2.07
C SER A 740 -19.16 12.39 1.71
N ILE A 741 -19.72 13.51 2.14
CA ILE A 741 -19.12 14.84 1.95
C ILE A 741 -18.54 15.27 3.28
N TYR A 742 -17.24 15.55 3.29
CA TYR A 742 -16.54 16.01 4.48
C TYR A 742 -16.12 17.46 4.32
N LEU A 743 -16.39 18.26 5.35
CA LEU A 743 -15.93 19.62 5.45
C LEU A 743 -14.96 19.72 6.63
N LYS A 744 -13.81 20.37 6.42
CA LYS A 744 -12.78 20.55 7.46
C LYS A 744 -12.36 22.00 7.57
N HIS A 745 -12.27 22.52 8.81
CA HIS A 745 -11.75 23.85 9.06
C HIS A 745 -11.22 23.96 10.51
N ARG A 746 -10.34 24.92 10.77
CA ARG A 746 -9.78 25.17 12.11
C ARG A 746 -10.77 25.80 13.07
N ASN A 747 -11.78 26.51 12.57
CA ASN A 747 -12.84 27.14 13.35
C ASN A 747 -14.13 26.29 13.22
N ASP A 748 -14.69 25.86 14.38
CA ASP A 748 -15.88 25.01 14.44
C ASP A 748 -17.13 25.71 13.92
N ALA A 749 -17.31 27.00 14.20
CA ALA A 749 -18.48 27.77 13.73
C ALA A 749 -18.44 27.92 12.20
N VAL A 750 -17.27 28.20 11.63
CA VAL A 750 -17.11 28.35 10.16
C VAL A 750 -17.45 27.05 9.43
N VAL A 751 -16.92 25.90 9.89
CA VAL A 751 -17.22 24.61 9.23
C VAL A 751 -18.68 24.24 9.41
N ASP A 752 -19.30 24.55 10.53
CA ASP A 752 -20.72 24.26 10.79
C ASP A 752 -21.64 25.08 9.88
N HIS A 753 -21.39 26.37 9.75
CA HIS A 753 -22.15 27.25 8.86
C HIS A 753 -21.96 26.85 7.39
N ALA A 754 -20.71 26.57 6.95
CA ALA A 754 -20.45 26.09 5.61
C ALA A 754 -21.17 24.77 5.32
N ALA A 755 -21.19 23.84 6.28
CA ALA A 755 -21.87 22.56 6.13
C ALA A 755 -23.39 22.71 6.01
N ARG A 756 -23.99 23.60 6.83
CA ARG A 756 -25.44 23.89 6.72
C ARG A 756 -25.77 24.58 5.39
N HIS A 757 -24.93 25.49 4.93
CA HIS A 757 -25.13 26.14 3.64
C HIS A 757 -25.04 25.14 2.50
N LEU A 758 -24.02 24.28 2.49
CA LEU A 758 -23.90 23.21 1.51
C LEU A 758 -25.12 22.26 1.54
N ALA A 759 -25.58 21.88 2.73
CA ALA A 759 -26.76 21.03 2.89
C ALA A 759 -28.02 21.72 2.34
N ALA A 760 -28.22 23.02 2.57
CA ALA A 760 -29.34 23.76 2.01
C ALA A 760 -29.34 23.78 0.47
N LEU A 761 -28.17 23.90 -0.16
CA LEU A 761 -28.01 23.84 -1.61
C LEU A 761 -28.30 22.44 -2.17
N LEU A 762 -27.95 21.39 -1.43
CA LEU A 762 -28.12 20.01 -1.87
C LEU A 762 -29.53 19.44 -1.60
N ARG A 763 -30.23 19.96 -0.60
CA ARG A 763 -31.55 19.47 -0.19
C ARG A 763 -32.60 19.41 -1.30
N PRO A 764 -32.70 20.39 -2.21
CA PRO A 764 -33.66 20.30 -3.32
C PRO A 764 -33.42 19.12 -4.27
N HIS A 765 -32.18 18.61 -4.32
CA HIS A 765 -31.78 17.52 -5.22
C HIS A 765 -31.74 16.14 -4.56
N PHE A 766 -31.51 16.07 -3.25
CA PHE A 766 -31.24 14.82 -2.54
C PHE A 766 -31.98 14.69 -1.21
N ALA A 767 -33.13 15.37 -1.02
CA ALA A 767 -33.83 15.48 0.27
C ALA A 767 -34.05 14.11 0.95
N ASP A 768 -34.61 13.15 0.21
CA ASP A 768 -34.99 11.84 0.74
C ASP A 768 -33.80 10.95 1.12
N GLY A 769 -32.59 11.23 0.56
CA GLY A 769 -31.40 10.44 0.79
C GLY A 769 -30.29 11.19 1.55
N MET A 770 -30.53 12.43 2.03
CA MET A 770 -29.50 13.24 2.68
C MET A 770 -29.58 13.15 4.21
N LEU A 771 -28.47 12.74 4.83
CA LEU A 771 -28.29 12.70 6.28
C LEU A 771 -27.24 13.71 6.71
N GLY A 772 -27.50 14.44 7.79
CA GLY A 772 -26.61 15.49 8.29
C GLY A 772 -26.96 16.90 7.78
N PRO A 773 -26.04 17.88 8.00
CA PRO A 773 -24.65 17.78 8.44
C PRO A 773 -24.52 17.40 9.92
N ASP A 774 -23.67 16.40 10.20
CA ASP A 774 -23.42 15.89 11.55
C ASP A 774 -21.93 15.91 11.89
N ARG A 775 -21.63 15.80 13.17
CA ARG A 775 -20.27 15.54 13.66
C ARG A 775 -19.98 14.06 13.52
N PRO A 776 -18.95 13.66 12.76
CA PRO A 776 -18.55 12.26 12.72
C PRO A 776 -18.01 11.79 14.09
N VAL A 777 -17.88 10.49 14.31
CA VAL A 777 -17.35 9.90 15.55
C VAL A 777 -16.02 10.54 15.95
N VAL A 778 -15.17 10.86 14.98
CA VAL A 778 -13.96 11.67 15.17
C VAL A 778 -14.22 13.05 14.56
N ALA A 779 -14.71 13.96 15.38
CA ALA A 779 -15.13 15.28 14.93
C ALA A 779 -13.99 16.31 14.81
N ARG A 780 -12.76 15.99 15.26
CA ARG A 780 -11.58 16.87 15.15
C ARG A 780 -10.31 16.04 14.95
N VAL A 781 -9.52 16.41 13.94
CA VAL A 781 -8.20 15.80 13.64
C VAL A 781 -7.21 16.91 13.32
N GLN A 782 -6.02 16.89 13.93
CA GLN A 782 -4.93 17.85 13.69
C GLN A 782 -5.40 19.32 13.77
N MET A 783 -6.15 19.66 14.79
CA MET A 783 -6.73 21.00 15.02
C MET A 783 -7.81 21.40 13.99
N GLN A 784 -8.27 20.50 13.14
CA GLN A 784 -9.36 20.77 12.20
C GLN A 784 -10.66 20.09 12.66
N TYR A 785 -11.72 20.85 12.78
CA TYR A 785 -13.06 20.37 13.04
C TYR A 785 -13.67 19.81 11.75
N ILE A 786 -14.45 18.74 11.88
CA ILE A 786 -15.02 18.00 10.78
C ILE A 786 -16.54 18.01 10.87
N ARG A 787 -17.20 18.19 9.70
CA ARG A 787 -18.62 17.91 9.50
C ARG A 787 -18.77 16.90 8.38
N LYS A 788 -19.80 16.07 8.47
CA LYS A 788 -20.13 15.06 7.48
C LYS A 788 -21.57 15.21 7.03
N ILE A 789 -21.76 15.21 5.71
CA ILE A 789 -23.06 15.01 5.07
C ILE A 789 -22.99 13.68 4.34
N MET A 790 -23.97 12.81 4.51
CA MET A 790 -24.05 11.55 3.78
C MET A 790 -25.22 11.62 2.81
N LEU A 791 -24.95 11.25 1.57
CA LEU A 791 -25.97 11.13 0.53
C LEU A 791 -26.13 9.67 0.13
N LYS A 792 -27.36 9.19 0.17
CA LYS A 792 -27.80 7.93 -0.41
C LYS A 792 -28.43 8.24 -1.77
N VAL A 793 -27.65 8.06 -2.82
CA VAL A 793 -28.01 8.44 -4.18
C VAL A 793 -28.62 7.25 -4.89
N PRO A 794 -29.93 7.28 -5.25
CA PRO A 794 -30.57 6.22 -6.03
C PRO A 794 -29.85 5.94 -7.34
N LEU A 795 -29.85 4.67 -7.78
CA LEU A 795 -29.09 4.24 -8.97
C LEU A 795 -29.57 4.86 -10.29
N GLN A 796 -30.77 5.38 -10.33
CA GLN A 796 -31.34 6.10 -11.47
C GLN A 796 -30.58 7.40 -11.80
N PHE A 797 -29.92 8.02 -10.83
CA PHE A 797 -29.12 9.22 -11.09
C PHE A 797 -27.78 8.82 -11.71
N THR A 798 -27.44 9.46 -12.83
CA THR A 798 -26.14 9.21 -13.47
C THR A 798 -24.98 9.78 -12.63
N PRO A 799 -23.81 9.13 -12.57
CA PRO A 799 -22.65 9.68 -11.87
C PRO A 799 -22.28 11.10 -12.31
N THR A 800 -22.44 11.39 -13.60
CA THR A 800 -22.14 12.70 -14.19
C THR A 800 -23.07 13.81 -13.69
N SER A 801 -24.39 13.54 -13.62
CA SER A 801 -25.36 14.53 -13.12
C SER A 801 -25.12 14.82 -11.64
N VAL A 802 -24.92 13.76 -10.81
CA VAL A 802 -24.60 13.90 -9.39
C VAL A 802 -23.34 14.70 -9.17
N ARG A 803 -22.26 14.35 -9.89
CA ARG A 803 -20.98 15.07 -9.83
C ARG A 803 -21.16 16.57 -10.15
N ARG A 804 -21.88 16.89 -11.23
CA ARG A 804 -22.13 18.28 -11.62
C ARG A 804 -22.84 19.06 -10.52
N THR A 805 -23.91 18.51 -9.93
CA THR A 805 -24.65 19.14 -8.84
C THR A 805 -23.77 19.35 -7.60
N LEU A 806 -23.00 18.34 -7.22
CA LEU A 806 -22.14 18.43 -6.02
C LEU A 806 -20.99 19.43 -6.20
N LEU A 807 -20.37 19.46 -7.35
CA LEU A 807 -19.30 20.43 -7.64
C LEU A 807 -19.85 21.86 -7.73
N ALA A 808 -21.01 22.07 -8.37
CA ALA A 808 -21.66 23.38 -8.43
C ALA A 808 -22.01 23.90 -7.02
N ALA A 809 -22.58 23.06 -6.16
CA ALA A 809 -22.89 23.43 -4.78
C ALA A 809 -21.61 23.74 -3.95
N ARG A 810 -20.54 22.97 -4.13
CA ARG A 810 -19.23 23.26 -3.52
C ARG A 810 -18.70 24.61 -3.97
N ASP A 811 -18.74 24.90 -5.26
CA ASP A 811 -18.18 26.12 -5.83
C ASP A 811 -18.98 27.36 -5.38
N VAL A 812 -20.31 27.25 -5.23
CA VAL A 812 -21.14 28.29 -4.60
C VAL A 812 -20.69 28.55 -3.15
N VAL A 813 -20.46 27.50 -2.35
CA VAL A 813 -19.97 27.67 -0.96
C VAL A 813 -18.60 28.35 -0.95
N HIS A 814 -17.67 27.92 -1.80
CA HIS A 814 -16.34 28.53 -1.91
C HIS A 814 -16.35 29.98 -2.47
N GLY A 815 -17.43 30.39 -3.12
CA GLY A 815 -17.63 31.76 -3.58
C GLY A 815 -17.71 32.80 -2.44
N PHE A 816 -18.06 32.36 -1.22
CA PHE A 816 -18.08 33.23 -0.05
C PHE A 816 -16.70 33.31 0.60
N ASP A 817 -16.20 34.54 0.84
CA ASP A 817 -14.87 34.76 1.41
C ASP A 817 -14.63 34.03 2.73
N VAL A 818 -15.66 33.95 3.57
CA VAL A 818 -15.62 33.27 4.88
C VAL A 818 -15.38 31.76 4.74
N TYR A 819 -15.77 31.15 3.63
CA TYR A 819 -15.69 29.71 3.42
C TYR A 819 -14.56 29.26 2.46
N LYS A 820 -13.83 30.19 1.85
CA LYS A 820 -12.71 29.89 0.93
C LYS A 820 -11.65 28.97 1.53
N SER A 821 -11.43 29.02 2.85
CA SER A 821 -10.47 28.19 3.57
C SER A 821 -11.05 26.84 4.05
N VAL A 822 -12.33 26.59 3.86
CA VAL A 822 -12.97 25.32 4.21
C VAL A 822 -12.57 24.28 3.19
N THR A 823 -11.95 23.20 3.65
CA THR A 823 -11.65 22.06 2.77
C THR A 823 -12.90 21.20 2.63
N ILE A 824 -13.41 21.06 1.40
CA ILE A 824 -14.55 20.19 1.07
C ILE A 824 -14.05 19.07 0.15
N TYR A 825 -14.30 17.82 0.55
CA TYR A 825 -13.94 16.66 -0.27
C TYR A 825 -15.03 15.58 -0.20
N PHE A 826 -15.03 14.74 -1.22
CA PHE A 826 -15.99 13.68 -1.41
C PHE A 826 -15.34 12.31 -1.20
N ASP A 827 -16.12 11.38 -0.66
CA ASP A 827 -15.76 9.98 -0.56
C ASP A 827 -16.92 9.15 -1.09
N VAL A 828 -16.70 8.50 -2.23
CA VAL A 828 -17.70 7.70 -2.96
C VAL A 828 -17.44 6.23 -2.65
N GLU A 829 -18.49 5.55 -2.19
CA GLU A 829 -18.45 4.10 -1.92
C GLU A 829 -19.07 3.30 -3.06
#